data_47795dfca1cedee72e058bdf6455d925
#
_entry.id   47795dfca1cedee72e058bdf6455d925
#
_cell.length_a   1.000
_cell.length_b   1.000
_cell.length_c   1.000
_cell.angle_alpha   90.00
_cell.angle_beta   90.00
_cell.angle_gamma   90.00
#
_symmetry.space_group_name_H-M   'P 1'
#
loop_
_entity.id
_entity.type
_entity.pdbx_description
1 polymer ?
#
loop_
_entity_poly.entity_id
_entity_poly.type
_entity_poly.pdbx_seq_one_letter_code
_entity_poly.pdbx_strand_id
1 'polypeptide(L)'
;MSVKKTQPLTLSQLRKTNFIKYYSKLFLKSNLTPEEIKILLSLTIIFINQDDIYIRRLGYRTALLYARKTKDYIPLYDIAINQGIIPVAKSLSDNYLTSDNDTFIKTLSDSFADNFIENGITLTQQQSDMNIFLQEIERNDVALVAPTSYGKSNIIIEEIKRNYHGNRCVIVPSKALISQTKNNIIKSYNSKVKVITHPEMYKNHKDNIFVLTQERASKLLSKNKNFHFDLLLIDEAHNILENTPRSKLLANVICRSIFRNKNLKTKYFTPFLNDANNLSLKKIEQKIESFKINEYVKSEIIYLYDFRSQSKNFQRYDQFLDKWTDIKKTTDDYIELIKDKSLKKNIIYFNSPKRLEDFAKEFARTLTDITCDIVEKACSELSENVDENYLVIRCLKKGIVYHHGSMTDNVRLYIETVFKNSRNIKYLITNSTLLEGVNLPVERLFILENKKGRKSLNHSQFNNLVGRINRFGDIFIDNKPIEMGKLLPQIFIVGTDLYSGKKPNFVDFIKKVSKVDSKRNDQVNNVLLKETEINEYNIEDFNNSMDNLENLEQGIVQGYNGEYVETEIGKILYENNVSEINIHEHEYEIEKQINHYRHSNELITDEKILIQLISNLFINKIKDGDKYNELSRLKNVDAQNFYAMFLSWKIKNTPFKLIIRNFLNYWDSIPENTERACFCGKMGG
;
A
#
# COMPACT_ATOMS: atom_id res chain seq x y z
N MET A 1 -40.47 -31.26 -21.24
CA MET A 1 -40.69 -29.95 -20.59
C MET A 1 -39.43 -29.16 -20.67
N SER A 2 -39.35 -28.13 -21.48
CA SER A 2 -38.21 -27.24 -21.60
C SER A 2 -38.13 -26.41 -20.31
N VAL A 3 -37.10 -26.66 -19.49
CA VAL A 3 -36.78 -25.81 -18.34
C VAL A 3 -36.45 -24.44 -18.90
N LYS A 4 -37.34 -23.47 -18.76
CA LYS A 4 -37.05 -22.06 -19.02
C LYS A 4 -35.82 -21.71 -18.16
N LYS A 5 -34.68 -21.48 -18.79
CA LYS A 5 -33.52 -20.88 -18.12
C LYS A 5 -33.98 -19.54 -17.54
N THR A 6 -34.26 -19.51 -16.25
CA THR A 6 -34.54 -18.28 -15.53
C THR A 6 -33.30 -17.39 -15.66
N GLN A 7 -33.47 -16.17 -16.12
CA GLN A 7 -32.35 -15.21 -16.19
C GLN A 7 -31.73 -15.08 -14.79
N PRO A 8 -30.40 -15.09 -14.69
CA PRO A 8 -29.74 -14.97 -13.40
C PRO A 8 -30.15 -13.67 -12.71
N LEU A 9 -30.44 -13.76 -11.43
CA LEU A 9 -30.78 -12.62 -10.59
C LEU A 9 -29.61 -11.62 -10.59
N THR A 10 -29.89 -10.32 -10.68
CA THR A 10 -28.88 -9.25 -10.65
C THR A 10 -29.16 -8.24 -9.56
N LEU A 11 -28.11 -7.54 -9.05
CA LEU A 11 -28.30 -6.48 -8.07
C LEU A 11 -29.24 -5.38 -8.56
N SER A 12 -29.23 -5.05 -9.85
CA SER A 12 -30.12 -4.05 -10.44
C SER A 12 -31.60 -4.45 -10.39
N GLN A 13 -31.89 -5.74 -10.50
CA GLN A 13 -33.25 -6.27 -10.31
C GLN A 13 -33.66 -6.23 -8.83
N LEU A 14 -32.76 -6.65 -7.92
CA LEU A 14 -33.00 -6.62 -6.48
C LEU A 14 -33.29 -5.21 -5.96
N ARG A 15 -32.65 -4.20 -6.52
CA ARG A 15 -32.88 -2.77 -6.18
C ARG A 15 -34.33 -2.31 -6.46
N LYS A 16 -35.08 -3.04 -7.27
CA LYS A 16 -36.48 -2.74 -7.62
C LYS A 16 -37.49 -3.54 -6.78
N THR A 17 -37.02 -4.41 -5.87
CA THR A 17 -37.88 -5.29 -5.08
C THR A 17 -38.14 -4.76 -3.68
N ASN A 18 -39.12 -5.34 -2.99
CA ASN A 18 -39.42 -5.05 -1.59
C ASN A 18 -38.32 -5.51 -0.62
N PHE A 19 -37.29 -6.23 -1.05
CA PHE A 19 -36.14 -6.61 -0.24
C PHE A 19 -35.52 -5.40 0.48
N ILE A 20 -35.41 -4.27 -0.21
CA ILE A 20 -34.85 -3.03 0.34
C ILE A 20 -35.54 -2.62 1.64
N LYS A 21 -36.86 -2.80 1.74
CA LYS A 21 -37.65 -2.45 2.93
C LYS A 21 -37.18 -3.25 4.14
N TYR A 22 -37.04 -4.57 4.00
CA TYR A 22 -36.63 -5.47 5.08
C TYR A 22 -35.14 -5.28 5.42
N TYR A 23 -34.29 -5.20 4.41
CA TYR A 23 -32.86 -4.99 4.57
C TYR A 23 -32.56 -3.66 5.29
N SER A 24 -33.26 -2.58 4.96
CA SER A 24 -33.07 -1.27 5.60
C SER A 24 -33.34 -1.29 7.10
N LYS A 25 -34.27 -2.15 7.57
CA LYS A 25 -34.57 -2.32 8.98
C LYS A 25 -33.40 -2.87 9.81
N LEU A 26 -32.44 -3.56 9.18
CA LEU A 26 -31.21 -4.02 9.85
C LEU A 26 -30.35 -2.86 10.38
N PHE A 27 -30.54 -1.66 9.90
CA PHE A 27 -29.82 -0.46 10.33
C PHE A 27 -30.64 0.43 11.29
N LEU A 28 -31.93 0.17 11.45
CA LEU A 28 -32.80 0.94 12.34
C LEU A 28 -32.71 0.42 13.78
N LYS A 29 -33.10 1.24 14.75
CA LYS A 29 -33.16 0.82 16.16
C LYS A 29 -34.38 -0.08 16.49
N SER A 30 -35.43 -0.04 15.66
CA SER A 30 -36.64 -0.84 15.83
C SER A 30 -36.37 -2.34 15.73
N ASN A 31 -37.00 -3.16 16.53
CA ASN A 31 -36.90 -4.61 16.45
C ASN A 31 -37.53 -5.13 15.15
N LEU A 32 -37.07 -6.31 14.70
CA LEU A 32 -37.66 -7.05 13.60
C LEU A 32 -38.79 -7.93 14.13
N THR A 33 -39.87 -8.04 13.38
CA THR A 33 -40.92 -9.03 13.69
C THR A 33 -40.45 -10.43 13.27
N PRO A 34 -41.02 -11.51 13.86
CA PRO A 34 -40.70 -12.89 13.47
C PRO A 34 -40.88 -13.15 11.95
N GLU A 35 -41.91 -12.55 11.34
CA GLU A 35 -42.15 -12.66 9.89
C GLU A 35 -41.08 -11.97 9.08
N GLU A 36 -40.63 -10.79 9.50
CA GLU A 36 -39.55 -10.07 8.85
C GLU A 36 -38.21 -10.83 8.93
N ILE A 37 -37.96 -11.46 10.09
CA ILE A 37 -36.80 -12.33 10.27
C ILE A 37 -36.83 -13.50 9.29
N LYS A 38 -38.01 -14.19 9.23
CA LYS A 38 -38.20 -15.32 8.32
C LYS A 38 -37.97 -14.91 6.85
N ILE A 39 -38.52 -13.78 6.40
CA ILE A 39 -38.33 -13.26 5.05
C ILE A 39 -36.83 -12.94 4.79
N LEU A 40 -36.16 -12.23 5.70
CA LEU A 40 -34.76 -11.85 5.56
C LEU A 40 -33.85 -13.08 5.48
N LEU A 41 -34.03 -14.06 6.36
CA LEU A 41 -33.21 -15.27 6.36
C LEU A 41 -33.48 -16.15 5.15
N SER A 42 -34.74 -16.29 4.71
CA SER A 42 -35.07 -17.01 3.47
C SER A 42 -34.42 -16.38 2.25
N LEU A 43 -34.49 -15.04 2.13
CA LEU A 43 -33.81 -14.31 1.03
C LEU A 43 -32.30 -14.43 1.12
N THR A 44 -31.74 -14.41 2.33
CA THR A 44 -30.29 -14.58 2.54
C THR A 44 -29.81 -15.93 2.01
N ILE A 45 -30.54 -17.02 2.30
CA ILE A 45 -30.24 -18.37 1.80
C ILE A 45 -30.33 -18.39 0.25
N ILE A 46 -31.36 -17.78 -0.34
CA ILE A 46 -31.48 -17.68 -1.79
C ILE A 46 -30.29 -16.94 -2.41
N PHE A 47 -29.87 -15.83 -1.79
CA PHE A 47 -28.75 -15.02 -2.31
C PHE A 47 -27.41 -15.75 -2.24
N ILE A 48 -27.16 -16.47 -1.17
CA ILE A 48 -25.90 -17.20 -0.98
C ILE A 48 -25.73 -18.32 -2.00
N ASN A 49 -26.83 -18.89 -2.47
CA ASN A 49 -26.85 -19.96 -3.46
C ASN A 49 -26.93 -19.49 -4.92
N GLN A 50 -26.75 -18.17 -5.18
CA GLN A 50 -26.69 -17.64 -6.56
C GLN A 50 -25.27 -17.76 -7.15
N ASP A 51 -25.18 -17.88 -8.47
CA ASP A 51 -23.90 -17.86 -9.19
C ASP A 51 -23.23 -16.49 -9.18
N ASP A 52 -24.03 -15.41 -9.11
CA ASP A 52 -23.53 -14.04 -9.08
C ASP A 52 -22.82 -13.75 -7.75
N ILE A 53 -21.53 -13.46 -7.84
CA ILE A 53 -20.66 -13.18 -6.68
C ILE A 53 -21.15 -11.98 -5.85
N TYR A 54 -21.74 -10.97 -6.49
CA TYR A 54 -22.20 -9.76 -5.81
C TYR A 54 -23.47 -10.03 -5.01
N ILE A 55 -24.33 -10.89 -5.51
CA ILE A 55 -25.53 -11.32 -4.78
C ILE A 55 -25.14 -12.22 -3.61
N ARG A 56 -24.20 -13.14 -3.78
CA ARG A 56 -23.65 -13.94 -2.66
C ARG A 56 -23.07 -13.05 -1.57
N ARG A 57 -22.30 -12.04 -1.95
CA ARG A 57 -21.75 -11.05 -0.98
C ARG A 57 -22.85 -10.26 -0.28
N LEU A 58 -23.94 -9.89 -0.94
CA LEU A 58 -25.09 -9.26 -0.33
C LEU A 58 -25.77 -10.20 0.68
N GLY A 59 -25.90 -11.48 0.37
CA GLY A 59 -26.41 -12.52 1.29
C GLY A 59 -25.57 -12.59 2.55
N TYR A 60 -24.26 -12.75 2.42
CA TYR A 60 -23.35 -12.76 3.58
C TYR A 60 -23.42 -11.45 4.40
N ARG A 61 -23.43 -10.29 3.74
CA ARG A 61 -23.62 -9.00 4.40
C ARG A 61 -24.94 -8.94 5.19
N THR A 62 -26.01 -9.49 4.63
CA THR A 62 -27.31 -9.51 5.32
C THR A 62 -27.24 -10.35 6.59
N ALA A 63 -26.59 -11.52 6.55
CA ALA A 63 -26.33 -12.36 7.73
C ALA A 63 -25.48 -11.65 8.79
N LEU A 64 -24.41 -10.96 8.39
CA LEU A 64 -23.58 -10.17 9.31
C LEU A 64 -24.38 -9.06 10.02
N LEU A 65 -25.19 -8.33 9.27
CA LEU A 65 -26.03 -7.26 9.82
C LEU A 65 -27.12 -7.80 10.73
N TYR A 66 -27.72 -8.94 10.36
CA TYR A 66 -28.69 -9.65 11.18
C TYR A 66 -28.07 -10.10 12.52
N ALA A 67 -26.98 -10.85 12.48
CA ALA A 67 -26.25 -11.32 13.66
C ALA A 67 -25.82 -10.15 14.59
N ARG A 68 -25.33 -9.04 14.01
CA ARG A 68 -25.00 -7.84 14.79
C ARG A 68 -26.22 -7.25 15.51
N LYS A 69 -27.39 -7.25 14.84
CA LYS A 69 -28.61 -6.63 15.35
C LYS A 69 -29.30 -7.49 16.38
N THR A 70 -29.48 -8.77 16.10
CA THR A 70 -30.29 -9.69 16.93
C THR A 70 -29.48 -10.44 17.98
N LYS A 71 -28.16 -10.55 17.81
CA LYS A 71 -27.26 -11.42 18.57
C LYS A 71 -27.54 -12.91 18.38
N ASP A 72 -28.32 -13.27 17.37
CA ASP A 72 -28.49 -14.63 16.91
C ASP A 72 -27.39 -14.92 15.86
N TYR A 73 -26.46 -15.79 16.22
CA TYR A 73 -25.27 -16.11 15.44
C TYR A 73 -25.38 -17.39 14.63
N ILE A 74 -26.40 -18.21 14.86
CA ILE A 74 -26.60 -19.51 14.20
C ILE A 74 -26.65 -19.35 12.67
N PRO A 75 -27.48 -18.44 12.09
CA PRO A 75 -27.53 -18.30 10.64
C PRO A 75 -26.17 -17.84 10.02
N LEU A 76 -25.42 -17.02 10.75
CA LEU A 76 -24.10 -16.60 10.28
C LEU A 76 -23.09 -17.74 10.35
N TYR A 77 -23.14 -18.60 11.37
CA TYR A 77 -22.31 -19.80 11.48
C TYR A 77 -22.53 -20.73 10.31
N ASP A 78 -23.78 -21.11 10.03
CA ASP A 78 -24.14 -21.99 8.93
C ASP A 78 -23.68 -21.45 7.57
N ILE A 79 -23.87 -20.14 7.37
CA ILE A 79 -23.43 -19.47 6.14
C ILE A 79 -21.91 -19.45 6.03
N ALA A 80 -21.19 -19.18 7.12
CA ALA A 80 -19.73 -19.14 7.12
C ALA A 80 -19.12 -20.50 6.78
N ILE A 81 -19.65 -21.60 7.33
CA ILE A 81 -19.25 -22.97 6.95
C ILE A 81 -19.51 -23.21 5.46
N ASN A 82 -20.73 -22.94 4.99
CA ASN A 82 -21.11 -23.19 3.60
C ASN A 82 -20.33 -22.36 2.58
N GLN A 83 -19.84 -21.18 2.96
CA GLN A 83 -19.04 -20.32 2.09
C GLN A 83 -17.52 -20.49 2.29
N GLY A 84 -17.10 -21.46 3.10
CA GLY A 84 -15.69 -21.71 3.36
C GLY A 84 -14.98 -20.62 4.18
N ILE A 85 -15.75 -19.74 4.86
CA ILE A 85 -15.22 -18.68 5.72
C ILE A 85 -14.95 -19.28 7.12
N ILE A 86 -14.13 -20.31 7.16
CA ILE A 86 -13.88 -21.15 8.32
C ILE A 86 -13.46 -20.36 9.59
N PRO A 87 -12.58 -19.33 9.51
CA PRO A 87 -12.20 -18.58 10.70
C PRO A 87 -13.39 -17.89 11.41
N VAL A 88 -14.39 -17.45 10.64
CA VAL A 88 -15.61 -16.86 11.22
C VAL A 88 -16.44 -17.94 11.91
N ALA A 89 -16.69 -19.04 11.23
CA ALA A 89 -17.46 -20.15 11.78
C ALA A 89 -16.84 -20.70 13.07
N LYS A 90 -15.54 -20.98 13.06
CA LYS A 90 -14.82 -21.50 14.22
C LYS A 90 -14.90 -20.54 15.41
N SER A 91 -14.63 -19.25 15.18
CA SER A 91 -14.72 -18.29 16.27
C SER A 91 -16.14 -18.09 16.79
N LEU A 92 -17.18 -18.26 15.98
CA LEU A 92 -18.56 -18.26 16.43
C LEU A 92 -18.88 -19.50 17.26
N SER A 93 -18.47 -20.69 16.82
CA SER A 93 -18.64 -21.94 17.55
C SER A 93 -17.96 -21.88 18.93
N ASP A 94 -16.71 -21.46 18.96
CA ASP A 94 -15.90 -21.47 20.19
C ASP A 94 -16.35 -20.44 21.23
N ASN A 95 -16.99 -19.34 20.82
CA ASN A 95 -17.20 -18.19 21.73
C ASN A 95 -18.66 -17.74 21.90
N TYR A 96 -19.55 -18.04 20.96
CA TYR A 96 -20.91 -17.50 20.96
C TYR A 96 -22.01 -18.54 20.93
N LEU A 97 -21.73 -19.76 20.45
CA LEU A 97 -22.68 -20.86 20.42
C LEU A 97 -22.48 -21.72 21.67
N THR A 98 -23.48 -21.73 22.53
CA THR A 98 -23.47 -22.49 23.78
C THR A 98 -23.65 -24.00 23.54
N SER A 99 -23.37 -24.84 24.57
CA SER A 99 -23.56 -26.29 24.53
C SER A 99 -24.99 -26.71 24.18
N ASP A 100 -25.97 -25.91 24.50
CA ASP A 100 -27.38 -26.19 24.16
C ASP A 100 -27.65 -26.22 22.65
N ASN A 101 -26.72 -25.73 21.83
CA ASN A 101 -26.79 -25.79 20.39
C ASN A 101 -25.96 -26.94 19.80
N ASP A 102 -25.41 -27.85 20.61
CA ASP A 102 -24.60 -28.97 20.14
C ASP A 102 -25.49 -30.03 19.47
N THR A 103 -25.58 -29.91 18.15
CA THR A 103 -26.23 -30.87 17.28
C THR A 103 -25.20 -31.73 16.58
N PHE A 104 -25.62 -32.90 16.10
CA PHE A 104 -24.74 -33.75 15.26
C PHE A 104 -24.15 -32.98 14.07
N ILE A 105 -24.97 -32.15 13.41
CA ILE A 105 -24.53 -31.33 12.28
C ILE A 105 -23.46 -30.32 12.70
N LYS A 106 -23.63 -29.66 13.84
CA LYS A 106 -22.62 -28.72 14.37
C LYS A 106 -21.31 -29.43 14.66
N THR A 107 -21.35 -30.58 15.37
CA THR A 107 -20.16 -31.37 15.67
C THR A 107 -19.41 -31.78 14.39
N LEU A 108 -20.14 -32.21 13.34
CA LEU A 108 -19.58 -32.54 12.06
C LEU A 108 -18.93 -31.34 11.37
N SER A 109 -19.60 -30.19 11.42
CA SER A 109 -19.10 -28.92 10.84
C SER A 109 -17.87 -28.40 11.56
N ASP A 110 -17.82 -28.51 12.88
CA ASP A 110 -16.65 -28.13 13.68
C ASP A 110 -15.46 -29.05 13.38
N SER A 111 -15.71 -30.35 13.29
CA SER A 111 -14.70 -31.34 12.88
C SER A 111 -14.16 -31.08 11.44
N PHE A 112 -15.04 -30.66 10.53
CA PHE A 112 -14.63 -30.22 9.20
C PHE A 112 -13.77 -28.96 9.27
N ALA A 113 -14.12 -27.99 10.09
CA ALA A 113 -13.38 -26.73 10.26
C ALA A 113 -11.95 -26.97 10.82
N ASP A 114 -11.75 -27.98 11.63
CA ASP A 114 -10.44 -28.32 12.21
C ASP A 114 -9.41 -28.74 11.13
N ASN A 115 -9.86 -29.22 9.97
CA ASN A 115 -8.98 -29.54 8.85
C ASN A 115 -8.28 -28.31 8.23
N PHE A 116 -8.76 -27.10 8.55
CA PHE A 116 -8.22 -25.84 8.03
C PHE A 116 -7.28 -25.15 9.01
N ILE A 117 -6.86 -25.83 10.07
CA ILE A 117 -5.91 -25.26 11.04
C ILE A 117 -4.48 -25.64 10.63
N GLU A 118 -3.69 -24.67 10.21
CA GLU A 118 -2.27 -24.84 9.89
C GLU A 118 -1.41 -23.97 10.82
N ASN A 119 -0.48 -24.60 11.54
CA ASN A 119 0.44 -23.89 12.48
C ASN A 119 -0.28 -23.01 13.51
N GLY A 120 -1.45 -23.42 13.99
CA GLY A 120 -2.27 -22.67 14.96
C GLY A 120 -3.07 -21.53 14.34
N ILE A 121 -3.09 -21.38 13.01
CA ILE A 121 -3.86 -20.37 12.30
C ILE A 121 -5.00 -21.06 11.54
N THR A 122 -6.23 -20.62 11.73
CA THR A 122 -7.37 -21.10 10.96
C THR A 122 -7.42 -20.39 9.62
N LEU A 123 -7.26 -21.15 8.54
CA LEU A 123 -7.34 -20.65 7.15
C LEU A 123 -8.79 -20.65 6.66
N THR A 124 -9.09 -19.80 5.69
CA THR A 124 -10.31 -19.96 4.88
C THR A 124 -10.11 -21.14 3.91
N GLN A 125 -11.20 -21.67 3.39
CA GLN A 125 -11.14 -22.74 2.40
C GLN A 125 -10.30 -22.32 1.19
N GLN A 126 -10.53 -21.12 0.63
CA GLN A 126 -9.77 -20.65 -0.53
C GLN A 126 -8.29 -20.35 -0.20
N GLN A 127 -7.94 -20.05 1.05
CA GLN A 127 -6.52 -19.97 1.44
C GLN A 127 -5.87 -21.36 1.46
N SER A 128 -6.57 -22.36 1.95
CA SER A 128 -6.10 -23.75 1.91
C SER A 128 -5.97 -24.25 0.47
N ASP A 129 -7.00 -24.05 -0.35
CA ASP A 129 -6.99 -24.43 -1.78
C ASP A 129 -5.84 -23.73 -2.54
N MET A 130 -5.56 -22.48 -2.21
CA MET A 130 -4.42 -21.73 -2.78
C MET A 130 -3.07 -22.35 -2.37
N ASN A 131 -2.94 -22.78 -1.11
CA ASN A 131 -1.72 -23.45 -0.65
C ASN A 131 -1.51 -24.77 -1.40
N ILE A 132 -2.56 -25.57 -1.60
CA ILE A 132 -2.54 -26.80 -2.39
C ILE A 132 -2.17 -26.49 -3.85
N PHE A 133 -2.85 -25.52 -4.48
CA PHE A 133 -2.56 -25.08 -5.84
C PHE A 133 -1.07 -24.72 -6.02
N LEU A 134 -0.48 -23.98 -5.08
CA LEU A 134 0.93 -23.59 -5.12
C LEU A 134 1.89 -24.78 -4.92
N GLN A 135 1.44 -25.86 -4.29
CA GLN A 135 2.23 -27.08 -4.10
C GLN A 135 2.20 -27.97 -5.35
N GLU A 136 1.06 -28.06 -6.00
CA GLU A 136 0.83 -28.96 -7.12
C GLU A 136 1.23 -28.38 -8.47
N ILE A 137 1.36 -27.04 -8.55
CA ILE A 137 1.62 -26.40 -9.83
C ILE A 137 3.06 -26.61 -10.30
N GLU A 138 3.22 -27.24 -11.44
CA GLU A 138 4.51 -27.47 -12.09
C GLU A 138 4.98 -26.28 -12.94
N ARG A 139 4.07 -25.36 -13.29
CA ARG A 139 4.36 -24.23 -14.18
C ARG A 139 5.22 -23.17 -13.53
N ASN A 140 5.98 -22.50 -14.39
CA ASN A 140 6.94 -21.49 -13.95
C ASN A 140 6.26 -20.14 -13.62
N ASP A 141 5.16 -19.77 -14.33
CA ASP A 141 4.51 -18.47 -14.20
C ASP A 141 3.13 -18.59 -13.54
N VAL A 142 2.97 -17.96 -12.38
CA VAL A 142 1.75 -18.05 -11.57
C VAL A 142 1.33 -16.67 -11.08
N ALA A 143 0.03 -16.34 -11.21
CA ALA A 143 -0.55 -15.13 -10.64
C ALA A 143 -1.50 -15.44 -9.48
N LEU A 144 -1.23 -14.87 -8.31
CA LEU A 144 -2.06 -14.98 -7.12
C LEU A 144 -2.82 -13.67 -6.90
N VAL A 145 -4.13 -13.73 -7.11
CA VAL A 145 -5.00 -12.58 -6.91
C VAL A 145 -5.72 -12.74 -5.58
N ALA A 146 -5.23 -12.04 -4.56
CA ALA A 146 -5.78 -12.11 -3.22
C ALA A 146 -5.96 -10.70 -2.64
N PRO A 147 -7.12 -10.38 -2.02
CA PRO A 147 -7.36 -9.07 -1.39
C PRO A 147 -6.24 -8.70 -0.41
N THR A 148 -6.09 -7.41 -0.13
CA THR A 148 -5.20 -6.95 0.93
C THR A 148 -5.62 -7.58 2.26
N SER A 149 -4.66 -8.04 3.07
CA SER A 149 -4.85 -8.74 4.35
C SER A 149 -5.05 -10.26 4.28
N TYR A 150 -5.10 -10.88 3.10
CA TYR A 150 -5.20 -12.36 2.95
C TYR A 150 -3.87 -13.10 3.07
N GLY A 151 -2.88 -12.52 3.75
CA GLY A 151 -1.64 -13.22 4.07
C GLY A 151 -0.60 -13.31 2.94
N LYS A 152 -0.70 -12.49 1.86
CA LYS A 152 0.28 -12.47 0.75
C LYS A 152 1.74 -12.49 1.22
N SER A 153 2.06 -11.70 2.26
CA SER A 153 3.42 -11.66 2.81
C SER A 153 3.88 -13.00 3.40
N ASN A 154 2.98 -13.77 4.00
CA ASN A 154 3.31 -15.11 4.53
C ASN A 154 3.52 -16.09 3.38
N ILE A 155 2.70 -16.02 2.34
CA ILE A 155 2.84 -16.86 1.15
C ILE A 155 4.19 -16.60 0.47
N ILE A 156 4.58 -15.33 0.33
CA ILE A 156 5.91 -14.96 -0.20
C ILE A 156 7.03 -15.59 0.64
N ILE A 157 6.91 -15.61 1.96
CA ILE A 157 7.89 -16.21 2.87
C ILE A 157 7.93 -17.74 2.69
N GLU A 158 6.76 -18.39 2.64
CA GLU A 158 6.70 -19.84 2.44
C GLU A 158 7.25 -20.26 1.07
N GLU A 159 7.01 -19.46 0.02
CA GLU A 159 7.61 -19.70 -1.29
C GLU A 159 9.14 -19.59 -1.26
N ILE A 160 9.71 -18.64 -0.51
CA ILE A 160 11.17 -18.52 -0.34
C ILE A 160 11.73 -19.75 0.41
N LYS A 161 10.97 -20.31 1.35
CA LYS A 161 11.40 -21.47 2.17
C LYS A 161 11.28 -22.80 1.45
N ARG A 162 10.40 -22.91 0.46
CA ARG A 162 10.28 -24.13 -0.33
C ARG A 162 11.64 -24.52 -0.90
N ASN A 163 11.82 -25.77 -1.31
CA ASN A 163 13.09 -26.35 -1.79
C ASN A 163 13.67 -25.68 -3.05
N TYR A 164 13.70 -24.35 -3.06
CA TYR A 164 14.36 -23.55 -4.08
C TYR A 164 15.82 -23.33 -3.68
N HIS A 165 16.71 -23.70 -4.55
CA HIS A 165 18.13 -23.34 -4.49
C HIS A 165 18.41 -22.17 -5.43
N GLY A 166 19.52 -21.49 -5.21
CA GLY A 166 19.97 -20.41 -6.07
C GLY A 166 19.49 -19.00 -5.66
N ASN A 167 19.28 -18.16 -6.64
CA ASN A 167 19.00 -16.74 -6.44
C ASN A 167 17.49 -16.47 -6.39
N ARG A 168 16.97 -16.28 -5.19
CA ARG A 168 15.54 -16.00 -4.92
C ARG A 168 15.35 -14.52 -4.67
N CYS A 169 14.48 -13.86 -5.42
CA CYS A 169 14.26 -12.43 -5.34
C CYS A 169 12.80 -12.08 -5.09
N VAL A 170 12.57 -11.20 -4.11
CA VAL A 170 11.28 -10.50 -3.93
C VAL A 170 11.43 -9.10 -4.47
N ILE A 171 10.65 -8.75 -5.50
CA ILE A 171 10.54 -7.38 -5.99
C ILE A 171 9.40 -6.69 -5.25
N VAL A 172 9.71 -5.58 -4.60
CA VAL A 172 8.74 -4.75 -3.86
C VAL A 172 8.69 -3.34 -4.45
N PRO A 173 7.51 -2.68 -4.45
CA PRO A 173 7.34 -1.39 -5.11
C PRO A 173 8.00 -0.21 -4.38
N SER A 174 8.42 -0.33 -3.12
CA SER A 174 8.99 0.79 -2.37
C SER A 174 10.14 0.39 -1.43
N LYS A 175 10.99 1.37 -1.10
CA LYS A 175 12.08 1.17 -0.13
C LYS A 175 11.57 0.81 1.27
N ALA A 176 10.42 1.32 1.66
CA ALA A 176 9.79 1.01 2.95
C ALA A 176 9.46 -0.49 3.07
N LEU A 177 8.93 -1.09 2.00
CA LEU A 177 8.64 -2.52 1.94
C LEU A 177 9.88 -3.40 1.96
N ILE A 178 11.03 -2.92 1.46
CA ILE A 178 12.29 -3.67 1.57
C ILE A 178 12.58 -4.00 3.04
N SER A 179 12.55 -3.01 3.92
CA SER A 179 12.87 -3.19 5.35
C SER A 179 11.86 -4.13 6.02
N GLN A 180 10.58 -3.98 5.73
CA GLN A 180 9.52 -4.82 6.28
C GLN A 180 9.67 -6.28 5.82
N THR A 181 9.79 -6.51 4.50
CA THR A 181 9.90 -7.86 3.92
C THR A 181 11.18 -8.53 4.39
N LYS A 182 12.32 -7.81 4.40
CA LYS A 182 13.57 -8.29 4.98
C LYS A 182 13.39 -8.78 6.43
N ASN A 183 12.78 -7.95 7.29
CA ASN A 183 12.59 -8.28 8.69
C ASN A 183 11.68 -9.50 8.87
N ASN A 184 10.64 -9.63 8.05
CA ASN A 184 9.75 -10.79 8.09
C ASN A 184 10.48 -12.07 7.66
N ILE A 185 11.29 -12.01 6.60
CA ILE A 185 12.12 -13.15 6.16
C ILE A 185 13.12 -13.54 7.26
N ILE A 186 13.86 -12.57 7.81
CA ILE A 186 14.85 -12.86 8.87
C ILE A 186 14.18 -13.51 10.09
N LYS A 187 13.03 -13.02 10.52
CA LYS A 187 12.26 -13.63 11.62
C LYS A 187 11.85 -15.06 11.31
N SER A 188 11.38 -15.31 10.10
CA SER A 188 10.92 -16.65 9.69
C SER A 188 12.02 -17.71 9.60
N TYR A 189 13.28 -17.28 9.48
CA TYR A 189 14.48 -18.11 9.52
C TYR A 189 15.21 -18.08 10.86
N ASN A 190 14.57 -17.62 11.94
CA ASN A 190 15.16 -17.47 13.26
C ASN A 190 16.51 -16.72 13.24
N SER A 191 16.58 -15.64 12.46
CA SER A 191 17.76 -14.79 12.26
C SER A 191 18.99 -15.47 11.64
N LYS A 192 18.85 -16.67 11.06
CA LYS A 192 19.97 -17.45 10.49
C LYS A 192 20.22 -17.18 8.99
N VAL A 193 19.56 -16.19 8.40
CA VAL A 193 19.67 -15.91 6.95
C VAL A 193 20.12 -14.49 6.70
N LYS A 194 20.97 -14.31 5.68
CA LYS A 194 21.37 -13.00 5.17
C LYS A 194 20.48 -12.61 4.00
N VAL A 195 19.82 -11.47 4.11
CA VAL A 195 18.97 -10.91 3.05
C VAL A 195 19.69 -9.76 2.36
N ILE A 196 19.84 -9.84 1.04
CA ILE A 196 20.49 -8.84 0.20
C ILE A 196 19.45 -7.81 -0.21
N THR A 197 19.68 -6.55 0.14
CA THR A 197 18.75 -5.45 -0.16
C THR A 197 19.34 -4.41 -1.10
N HIS A 198 20.61 -4.53 -1.44
CA HIS A 198 21.31 -3.64 -2.37
C HIS A 198 22.21 -4.45 -3.31
N PRO A 199 22.31 -4.11 -4.62
CA PRO A 199 23.15 -4.83 -5.58
C PRO A 199 24.60 -5.01 -5.14
N GLU A 200 25.17 -4.01 -4.46
CA GLU A 200 26.57 -4.04 -3.99
C GLU A 200 26.81 -5.02 -2.82
N MET A 201 25.77 -5.50 -2.16
CA MET A 201 25.88 -6.54 -1.15
C MET A 201 26.04 -7.95 -1.74
N TYR A 202 25.82 -8.07 -3.06
CA TYR A 202 25.92 -9.36 -3.74
C TYR A 202 27.38 -9.84 -3.76
N LYS A 203 27.55 -11.05 -3.28
CA LYS A 203 28.79 -11.83 -3.39
C LYS A 203 28.39 -13.15 -4.00
N ASN A 204 29.07 -13.61 -5.01
CA ASN A 204 28.74 -14.80 -5.82
C ASN A 204 28.63 -16.09 -4.96
N HIS A 205 27.64 -16.13 -4.06
CA HIS A 205 27.28 -17.32 -3.29
C HIS A 205 26.26 -18.15 -4.06
N LYS A 206 26.20 -19.46 -3.80
CA LYS A 206 25.28 -20.36 -4.49
C LYS A 206 23.81 -20.09 -4.17
N ASP A 207 23.51 -19.71 -2.92
CA ASP A 207 22.15 -19.48 -2.45
C ASP A 207 22.01 -18.07 -1.89
N ASN A 208 21.19 -17.25 -2.52
CA ASN A 208 20.96 -15.88 -2.11
C ASN A 208 19.46 -15.58 -1.99
N ILE A 209 19.11 -14.75 -1.02
CA ILE A 209 17.77 -14.17 -0.88
C ILE A 209 17.89 -12.67 -1.07
N PHE A 210 17.19 -12.16 -2.07
CA PHE A 210 17.15 -10.75 -2.40
C PHE A 210 15.78 -10.15 -2.05
N VAL A 211 15.76 -8.93 -1.53
CA VAL A 211 14.59 -8.07 -1.46
C VAL A 211 14.94 -6.74 -2.08
N LEU A 212 14.46 -6.49 -3.28
CA LEU A 212 14.88 -5.38 -4.12
C LEU A 212 13.68 -4.59 -4.65
N THR A 213 13.90 -3.32 -5.00
CA THR A 213 12.99 -2.63 -5.94
C THR A 213 13.40 -2.96 -7.37
N GLN A 214 12.51 -2.67 -8.34
CA GLN A 214 12.81 -2.90 -9.76
C GLN A 214 14.07 -2.17 -10.22
N GLU A 215 14.36 -0.98 -9.67
CA GLU A 215 15.58 -0.22 -9.98
C GLU A 215 16.84 -0.97 -9.51
N ARG A 216 16.79 -1.51 -8.29
CA ARG A 216 17.91 -2.28 -7.73
C ARG A 216 18.10 -3.62 -8.44
N ALA A 217 17.00 -4.28 -8.81
CA ALA A 217 17.05 -5.54 -9.57
C ALA A 217 17.63 -5.31 -10.97
N SER A 218 17.22 -4.26 -11.67
CA SER A 218 17.79 -3.87 -12.96
C SER A 218 19.30 -3.59 -12.85
N LYS A 219 19.73 -2.82 -11.84
CA LYS A 219 21.15 -2.53 -11.58
C LYS A 219 21.96 -3.81 -11.30
N LEU A 220 21.39 -4.76 -10.54
CA LEU A 220 22.05 -6.05 -10.28
C LEU A 220 22.27 -6.84 -11.56
N LEU A 221 21.25 -6.93 -12.44
CA LEU A 221 21.32 -7.58 -13.73
C LEU A 221 22.33 -6.90 -14.67
N SER A 222 22.38 -5.57 -14.70
CA SER A 222 23.30 -4.81 -15.57
C SER A 222 24.76 -4.97 -15.15
N LYS A 223 25.04 -4.95 -13.84
CA LYS A 223 26.42 -5.12 -13.34
C LYS A 223 26.96 -6.55 -13.47
N ASN A 224 26.09 -7.55 -13.53
CA ASN A 224 26.48 -8.97 -13.47
C ASN A 224 25.87 -9.72 -14.66
N LYS A 225 26.58 -9.72 -15.82
CA LYS A 225 26.07 -10.34 -17.07
C LYS A 225 25.71 -11.83 -16.94
N ASN A 226 26.44 -12.58 -16.14
CA ASN A 226 26.22 -14.03 -15.93
C ASN A 226 25.25 -14.33 -14.78
N PHE A 227 24.71 -13.28 -14.13
CA PHE A 227 23.78 -13.45 -13.03
C PHE A 227 22.37 -13.74 -13.55
N HIS A 228 21.69 -14.65 -12.91
CA HIS A 228 20.26 -14.94 -13.15
C HIS A 228 19.53 -15.17 -11.83
N PHE A 229 18.21 -14.97 -11.85
CA PHE A 229 17.32 -15.37 -10.78
C PHE A 229 16.78 -16.78 -11.06
N ASP A 230 16.51 -17.56 -10.01
CA ASP A 230 15.87 -18.87 -10.08
C ASP A 230 14.40 -18.81 -9.63
N LEU A 231 14.11 -17.88 -8.71
CA LEU A 231 12.75 -17.56 -8.26
C LEU A 231 12.56 -16.03 -8.21
N LEU A 232 11.52 -15.55 -8.85
CA LEU A 232 11.13 -14.13 -8.87
C LEU A 232 9.72 -13.97 -8.32
N LEU A 233 9.60 -13.34 -7.17
CA LEU A 233 8.33 -13.05 -6.48
C LEU A 233 8.05 -11.55 -6.62
N ILE A 234 6.96 -11.17 -7.27
CA ILE A 234 6.63 -9.77 -7.59
C ILE A 234 5.45 -9.34 -6.74
N ASP A 235 5.70 -8.53 -5.72
CA ASP A 235 4.65 -7.96 -4.88
C ASP A 235 4.02 -6.74 -5.55
N GLU A 236 2.69 -6.57 -5.36
CA GLU A 236 1.87 -5.54 -6.02
C GLU A 236 2.03 -5.53 -7.55
N ALA A 237 1.99 -6.72 -8.16
CA ALA A 237 2.28 -6.95 -9.57
C ALA A 237 1.37 -6.14 -10.54
N HIS A 238 0.18 -5.70 -10.10
CA HIS A 238 -0.69 -4.83 -10.90
C HIS A 238 -0.03 -3.50 -11.32
N ASN A 239 1.05 -3.08 -10.63
CA ASN A 239 1.78 -1.88 -11.01
C ASN A 239 2.42 -1.99 -12.41
N ILE A 240 2.64 -3.21 -12.92
CA ILE A 240 3.18 -3.43 -14.27
C ILE A 240 2.21 -2.94 -15.37
N LEU A 241 0.90 -2.87 -15.07
CA LEU A 241 -0.14 -2.51 -16.06
C LEU A 241 -0.11 -1.02 -16.42
N GLU A 242 0.45 -0.17 -15.56
CA GLU A 242 0.51 1.27 -15.78
C GLU A 242 1.54 1.63 -16.86
N ASN A 243 1.35 2.75 -17.56
CA ASN A 243 2.35 3.28 -18.49
C ASN A 243 3.25 4.33 -17.80
N THR A 244 4.09 3.87 -16.89
CA THR A 244 5.07 4.70 -16.17
C THR A 244 6.48 4.18 -16.41
N PRO A 245 7.54 5.01 -16.27
CA PRO A 245 8.92 4.54 -16.38
C PRO A 245 9.22 3.38 -15.44
N ARG A 246 8.64 3.39 -14.23
CA ARG A 246 8.82 2.31 -13.23
C ARG A 246 8.15 1.01 -13.65
N SER A 247 6.97 1.08 -14.25
CA SER A 247 6.23 -0.10 -14.74
C SER A 247 6.95 -0.76 -15.92
N LYS A 248 7.50 0.05 -16.84
CA LYS A 248 8.33 -0.44 -17.95
C LYS A 248 9.63 -1.08 -17.45
N LEU A 249 10.28 -0.46 -16.46
CA LEU A 249 11.46 -1.02 -15.83
C LEU A 249 11.19 -2.37 -15.16
N LEU A 250 10.04 -2.52 -14.50
CA LEU A 250 9.61 -3.80 -13.93
C LEU A 250 9.42 -4.86 -15.02
N ALA A 251 8.73 -4.51 -16.11
CA ALA A 251 8.57 -5.39 -17.28
C ALA A 251 9.93 -5.80 -17.87
N ASN A 252 10.87 -4.86 -18.00
CA ASN A 252 12.23 -5.12 -18.47
C ASN A 252 12.99 -6.07 -17.54
N VAL A 253 12.90 -5.90 -16.23
CA VAL A 253 13.55 -6.80 -15.26
C VAL A 253 13.00 -8.22 -15.40
N ILE A 254 11.69 -8.39 -15.55
CA ILE A 254 11.07 -9.71 -15.73
C ILE A 254 11.53 -10.32 -17.06
N CYS A 255 11.47 -9.56 -18.15
CA CYS A 255 11.88 -10.00 -19.48
C CYS A 255 13.34 -10.49 -19.49
N ARG A 256 14.27 -9.69 -18.97
CA ARG A 256 15.70 -10.03 -18.85
C ARG A 256 15.93 -11.25 -17.98
N SER A 257 15.18 -11.39 -16.89
CA SER A 257 15.29 -12.53 -15.98
C SER A 257 14.88 -13.83 -16.66
N ILE A 258 13.78 -13.82 -17.42
CA ILE A 258 13.29 -14.99 -18.19
C ILE A 258 14.26 -15.30 -19.33
N PHE A 259 14.79 -14.29 -20.02
CA PHE A 259 15.77 -14.48 -21.08
C PHE A 259 17.04 -15.19 -20.57
N ARG A 260 17.55 -14.77 -19.40
CA ARG A 260 18.76 -15.36 -18.80
C ARG A 260 18.55 -16.74 -18.19
N ASN A 261 17.34 -17.03 -17.73
CA ASN A 261 17.01 -18.33 -17.15
C ASN A 261 15.59 -18.76 -17.60
N LYS A 262 15.52 -19.65 -18.58
CA LYS A 262 14.25 -20.18 -19.09
C LYS A 262 13.50 -21.05 -18.08
N ASN A 263 14.17 -21.51 -17.04
CA ASN A 263 13.58 -22.29 -15.92
C ASN A 263 13.20 -21.39 -14.73
N LEU A 264 13.25 -20.06 -14.90
CA LEU A 264 12.85 -19.10 -13.88
C LEU A 264 11.42 -19.36 -13.46
N LYS A 265 11.18 -19.42 -12.14
CA LYS A 265 9.85 -19.47 -11.57
C LYS A 265 9.43 -18.04 -11.22
N THR A 266 8.35 -17.53 -11.86
CA THR A 266 7.85 -16.19 -11.63
C THR A 266 6.48 -16.25 -10.96
N LYS A 267 6.31 -15.62 -9.80
CA LYS A 267 5.04 -15.56 -9.09
C LYS A 267 4.63 -14.12 -8.85
N TYR A 268 3.44 -13.78 -9.34
CA TYR A 268 2.86 -12.45 -9.30
C TYR A 268 1.84 -12.36 -8.16
N PHE A 269 2.01 -11.45 -7.23
CA PHE A 269 1.09 -11.20 -6.12
C PHE A 269 0.38 -9.87 -6.34
N THR A 270 -0.94 -9.89 -6.40
CA THR A 270 -1.74 -8.68 -6.63
C THR A 270 -3.06 -8.73 -5.88
N PRO A 271 -3.59 -7.58 -5.40
CA PRO A 271 -4.92 -7.54 -4.80
C PRO A 271 -6.04 -7.48 -5.83
N PHE A 272 -5.75 -7.05 -7.06
CA PHE A 272 -6.73 -6.83 -8.11
C PHE A 272 -6.15 -7.27 -9.45
N LEU A 273 -6.81 -8.17 -10.12
CA LEU A 273 -6.56 -8.53 -11.50
C LEU A 273 -7.79 -9.29 -12.03
N ASN A 274 -8.27 -8.93 -13.18
CA ASN A 274 -9.38 -9.65 -13.79
C ASN A 274 -8.87 -10.85 -14.58
N ASP A 275 -7.83 -10.66 -15.40
CA ASP A 275 -7.21 -11.69 -16.19
C ASP A 275 -5.69 -11.70 -15.99
N ALA A 276 -5.14 -12.86 -15.65
CA ALA A 276 -3.69 -13.02 -15.44
C ALA A 276 -2.90 -12.83 -16.75
N ASN A 277 -3.50 -13.07 -17.90
CA ASN A 277 -2.85 -12.85 -19.19
C ASN A 277 -2.46 -11.40 -19.43
N ASN A 278 -3.13 -10.45 -18.74
CA ASN A 278 -2.78 -9.03 -18.76
C ASN A 278 -1.35 -8.75 -18.26
N LEU A 279 -0.73 -9.68 -17.53
CA LEU A 279 0.67 -9.57 -17.08
C LEU A 279 1.67 -10.10 -18.10
N SER A 280 1.22 -10.74 -19.17
CA SER A 280 2.08 -11.38 -20.17
C SER A 280 2.83 -10.34 -21.01
N LEU A 281 4.11 -10.61 -21.24
CA LEU A 281 5.01 -9.74 -22.02
C LEU A 281 4.90 -10.07 -23.53
N LYS A 282 5.04 -9.05 -24.41
CA LYS A 282 4.87 -9.20 -25.87
C LYS A 282 5.86 -10.17 -26.53
N LYS A 283 7.11 -10.15 -26.10
CA LYS A 283 8.21 -10.90 -26.75
C LYS A 283 8.51 -12.24 -26.09
N ILE A 284 7.72 -12.65 -25.10
CA ILE A 284 7.93 -13.88 -24.36
C ILE A 284 6.65 -14.71 -24.42
N GLU A 285 6.77 -15.96 -24.82
CA GLU A 285 5.67 -16.90 -24.69
C GLU A 285 5.52 -17.30 -23.22
N GLN A 286 4.59 -16.65 -22.53
CA GLN A 286 4.19 -16.97 -21.17
C GLN A 286 2.76 -17.48 -21.16
N LYS A 287 2.52 -18.55 -20.42
CA LYS A 287 1.18 -18.98 -20.01
C LYS A 287 1.11 -18.85 -18.50
N ILE A 288 0.49 -17.77 -18.04
CA ILE A 288 0.37 -17.49 -16.61
C ILE A 288 -0.87 -18.19 -16.07
N GLU A 289 -0.70 -19.14 -15.16
CA GLU A 289 -1.81 -19.72 -14.42
C GLU A 289 -2.17 -18.82 -13.26
N SER A 290 -3.46 -18.79 -12.90
CA SER A 290 -3.91 -17.90 -11.83
C SER A 290 -4.80 -18.60 -10.83
N PHE A 291 -4.61 -18.23 -9.57
CA PHE A 291 -5.55 -18.53 -8.50
C PHE A 291 -6.13 -17.22 -7.96
N LYS A 292 -7.46 -17.13 -7.89
CA LYS A 292 -8.15 -15.91 -7.45
C LYS A 292 -9.01 -16.18 -6.23
N ILE A 293 -8.69 -15.50 -5.13
CA ILE A 293 -9.51 -15.52 -3.93
C ILE A 293 -10.70 -14.56 -4.12
N ASN A 294 -11.89 -15.11 -4.08
CA ASN A 294 -13.15 -14.39 -4.26
C ASN A 294 -13.96 -14.24 -2.97
N GLU A 295 -13.43 -14.70 -1.85
CA GLU A 295 -14.09 -14.62 -0.55
C GLU A 295 -14.33 -13.18 -0.11
N TYR A 296 -15.39 -12.99 0.65
CA TYR A 296 -15.83 -11.69 1.15
C TYR A 296 -16.09 -11.78 2.66
N VAL A 297 -15.03 -11.66 3.45
CA VAL A 297 -15.10 -11.85 4.91
C VAL A 297 -15.50 -10.59 5.63
N LYS A 298 -15.10 -9.43 5.10
CA LYS A 298 -15.44 -8.11 5.67
C LYS A 298 -16.41 -7.38 4.76
N SER A 299 -17.40 -6.73 5.35
CA SER A 299 -18.38 -5.94 4.62
C SER A 299 -18.43 -4.52 5.18
N GLU A 300 -17.74 -3.61 4.52
CA GLU A 300 -17.60 -2.23 4.94
C GLU A 300 -18.90 -1.43 4.91
N ILE A 301 -19.02 -0.48 5.84
CA ILE A 301 -20.12 0.50 5.92
C ILE A 301 -19.54 1.89 5.71
N ILE A 302 -20.01 2.59 4.69
CA ILE A 302 -19.48 3.89 4.28
C ILE A 302 -20.42 5.00 4.73
N TYR A 303 -19.85 5.97 5.43
CA TYR A 303 -20.52 7.17 5.90
C TYR A 303 -19.92 8.41 5.24
N LEU A 304 -20.80 9.33 4.84
CA LEU A 304 -20.44 10.69 4.43
C LEU A 304 -20.94 11.66 5.50
N TYR A 305 -20.01 12.42 6.08
CA TYR A 305 -20.27 13.53 6.96
C TYR A 305 -19.69 14.81 6.32
N ASP A 306 -20.50 15.54 5.61
CA ASP A 306 -20.09 16.73 4.91
C ASP A 306 -20.46 17.99 5.70
N PHE A 307 -19.48 18.56 6.39
CA PHE A 307 -19.61 19.79 7.20
C PHE A 307 -19.39 21.06 6.40
N ARG A 308 -19.13 20.97 5.10
CA ARG A 308 -18.93 22.15 4.28
C ARG A 308 -20.17 23.03 4.28
N SER A 309 -19.97 24.35 4.35
CA SER A 309 -21.06 25.35 4.45
C SER A 309 -22.10 25.25 3.35
N GLN A 310 -21.71 24.76 2.16
CA GLN A 310 -22.59 24.65 0.99
C GLN A 310 -23.34 23.32 0.87
N SER A 311 -23.02 22.30 1.67
CA SER A 311 -23.49 20.91 1.40
C SER A 311 -24.23 20.28 2.59
N LYS A 312 -23.70 20.32 3.80
CA LYS A 312 -24.26 19.78 5.05
C LYS A 312 -25.00 18.45 4.92
N ASN A 313 -24.41 17.48 4.20
CA ASN A 313 -24.96 16.17 3.96
C ASN A 313 -24.43 15.14 4.95
N PHE A 314 -25.32 14.47 5.69
CA PHE A 314 -24.99 13.38 6.62
C PHE A 314 -25.71 12.12 6.18
N GLN A 315 -24.96 11.20 5.52
CA GLN A 315 -25.57 10.07 4.85
C GLN A 315 -24.72 8.81 5.00
N ARG A 316 -25.39 7.66 4.95
CA ARG A 316 -24.76 6.36 4.78
C ARG A 316 -25.00 5.87 3.36
N TYR A 317 -23.95 5.39 2.73
CA TYR A 317 -24.01 4.78 1.40
C TYR A 317 -24.02 3.26 1.50
N ASP A 318 -24.96 2.64 0.82
CA ASP A 318 -24.98 1.19 0.64
C ASP A 318 -24.53 0.86 -0.79
N GLN A 319 -23.35 0.26 -0.90
CA GLN A 319 -22.69 -0.02 -2.19
C GLN A 319 -23.39 -1.13 -3.00
N PHE A 320 -24.14 -2.02 -2.36
CA PHE A 320 -24.90 -3.08 -3.05
C PHE A 320 -26.23 -2.54 -3.60
N LEU A 321 -26.90 -1.74 -2.82
CA LEU A 321 -28.17 -1.15 -3.24
C LEU A 321 -28.04 0.12 -4.06
N ASP A 322 -26.81 0.69 -4.15
CA ASP A 322 -26.52 2.02 -4.73
C ASP A 322 -27.47 3.09 -4.16
N LYS A 323 -27.65 3.06 -2.84
CA LYS A 323 -28.63 3.91 -2.14
C LYS A 323 -28.01 4.69 -1.01
N TRP A 324 -28.37 5.95 -0.94
CA TRP A 324 -28.08 6.84 0.17
C TRP A 324 -29.22 6.80 1.20
N THR A 325 -28.84 6.84 2.46
CA THR A 325 -29.79 6.92 3.59
C THR A 325 -29.32 8.02 4.50
N ASP A 326 -30.19 8.99 4.78
CA ASP A 326 -29.87 10.08 5.70
C ASP A 326 -29.66 9.54 7.11
N ILE A 327 -28.69 10.11 7.80
CA ILE A 327 -28.38 9.80 9.20
C ILE A 327 -28.56 11.04 10.05
N LYS A 328 -28.96 10.83 11.30
CA LYS A 328 -29.17 11.94 12.24
C LYS A 328 -27.82 12.61 12.52
N LYS A 329 -27.79 13.91 12.37
CA LYS A 329 -26.67 14.75 12.77
C LYS A 329 -26.50 14.66 14.31
N THR A 330 -25.31 14.38 14.77
CA THR A 330 -24.99 14.24 16.21
C THR A 330 -24.15 15.41 16.72
N THR A 331 -23.43 16.12 15.84
CA THR A 331 -22.57 17.25 16.19
C THR A 331 -22.43 18.20 15.01
N ASP A 332 -22.09 19.45 15.27
CA ASP A 332 -21.77 20.49 14.29
C ASP A 332 -20.27 20.57 13.99
N ASP A 333 -19.44 19.92 14.77
CA ASP A 333 -17.99 19.93 14.67
C ASP A 333 -17.44 18.59 14.17
N TYR A 334 -16.62 18.63 13.15
CA TYR A 334 -15.98 17.44 12.58
C TYR A 334 -14.94 16.81 13.53
N ILE A 335 -14.29 17.60 14.39
CA ILE A 335 -13.36 17.10 15.41
C ILE A 335 -14.13 16.28 16.46
N GLU A 336 -15.25 16.80 16.94
CA GLU A 336 -16.11 16.07 17.87
C GLU A 336 -16.69 14.80 17.23
N LEU A 337 -17.02 14.83 15.94
CA LEU A 337 -17.42 13.63 15.21
C LEU A 337 -16.31 12.58 15.22
N ILE A 338 -15.07 12.98 14.90
CA ILE A 338 -13.93 12.05 14.89
C ILE A 338 -13.75 11.42 16.27
N LYS A 339 -13.84 12.19 17.36
CA LYS A 339 -13.74 11.68 18.73
C LYS A 339 -14.87 10.69 19.06
N ASP A 340 -16.12 11.06 18.75
CA ASP A 340 -17.31 10.24 19.03
C ASP A 340 -17.28 8.91 18.25
N LYS A 341 -16.84 8.94 17.01
CA LYS A 341 -16.79 7.74 16.15
C LYS A 341 -15.48 6.95 16.26
N SER A 342 -14.50 7.38 17.03
CA SER A 342 -13.22 6.69 17.20
C SER A 342 -13.35 5.41 18.03
N LEU A 343 -12.53 4.42 17.70
CA LEU A 343 -12.30 3.19 18.46
C LEU A 343 -10.90 3.18 19.08
N LYS A 344 -10.38 2.00 19.39
CA LYS A 344 -9.06 1.84 20.03
C LYS A 344 -7.92 2.31 19.11
N LYS A 345 -8.05 2.07 17.79
CA LYS A 345 -7.04 2.41 16.78
C LYS A 345 -7.69 3.00 15.53
N ASN A 346 -7.32 4.22 15.18
CA ASN A 346 -7.95 4.96 14.10
C ASN A 346 -6.91 5.53 13.15
N ILE A 347 -7.18 5.48 11.85
CA ILE A 347 -6.42 6.20 10.81
C ILE A 347 -7.22 7.45 10.41
N ILE A 348 -6.51 8.56 10.27
CA ILE A 348 -7.02 9.80 9.68
C ILE A 348 -6.16 10.11 8.46
N TYR A 349 -6.77 10.01 7.28
CA TYR A 349 -6.06 10.13 5.99
C TYR A 349 -6.12 11.54 5.44
N PHE A 350 -4.94 12.02 5.05
CA PHE A 350 -4.72 13.27 4.32
C PHE A 350 -3.91 13.01 3.04
N ASN A 351 -3.94 13.95 2.10
CA ASN A 351 -3.08 13.94 0.93
C ASN A 351 -1.80 14.78 1.16
N SER A 352 -1.97 15.96 1.75
CA SER A 352 -0.89 16.95 1.93
C SER A 352 -0.18 16.76 3.28
N PRO A 353 1.17 16.61 3.31
CA PRO A 353 1.93 16.59 4.55
C PRO A 353 1.67 17.81 5.45
N LYS A 354 1.66 19.01 4.88
CA LYS A 354 1.42 20.26 5.63
C LYS A 354 0.04 20.27 6.31
N ARG A 355 -1.03 19.92 5.57
CA ARG A 355 -2.39 19.87 6.13
C ARG A 355 -2.52 18.78 7.20
N LEU A 356 -1.82 17.68 7.03
CA LEU A 356 -1.73 16.60 8.00
C LEU A 356 -1.13 17.10 9.33
N GLU A 357 -0.02 17.82 9.28
CA GLU A 357 0.63 18.40 10.46
C GLU A 357 -0.21 19.50 11.11
N ASP A 358 -0.81 20.39 10.31
CA ASP A 358 -1.72 21.43 10.79
C ASP A 358 -2.90 20.82 11.55
N PHE A 359 -3.51 19.77 10.97
CA PHE A 359 -4.58 19.02 11.63
C PHE A 359 -4.08 18.30 12.90
N ALA A 360 -2.92 17.66 12.88
CA ALA A 360 -2.36 16.99 14.05
C ALA A 360 -2.15 17.99 15.21
N LYS A 361 -1.67 19.19 14.90
CA LYS A 361 -1.47 20.28 15.87
C LYS A 361 -2.79 20.79 16.44
N GLU A 362 -3.79 20.98 15.61
CA GLU A 362 -5.15 21.41 16.00
C GLU A 362 -5.82 20.33 16.85
N PHE A 363 -5.82 19.08 16.38
CA PHE A 363 -6.46 17.96 17.04
C PHE A 363 -5.82 17.67 18.41
N ALA A 364 -4.50 17.75 18.52
CA ALA A 364 -3.78 17.60 19.79
C ALA A 364 -4.24 18.59 20.87
N ARG A 365 -4.64 19.81 20.51
CA ARG A 365 -5.15 20.81 21.45
C ARG A 365 -6.49 20.43 22.07
N THR A 366 -7.25 19.56 21.41
CA THR A 366 -8.60 19.14 21.84
C THR A 366 -8.61 17.85 22.65
N LEU A 367 -7.45 17.22 22.86
CA LEU A 367 -7.29 15.97 23.59
C LEU A 367 -6.56 16.16 24.92
N THR A 368 -6.90 15.32 25.90
CA THR A 368 -6.22 15.28 27.20
C THR A 368 -4.87 14.56 27.07
N ASP A 369 -3.95 14.87 27.99
CA ASP A 369 -2.68 14.17 28.08
C ASP A 369 -2.88 12.71 28.48
N ILE A 370 -2.08 11.83 27.92
CA ILE A 370 -2.00 10.43 28.31
C ILE A 370 -0.65 10.16 28.96
N THR A 371 -0.67 9.37 30.02
CA THR A 371 0.53 8.89 30.71
C THR A 371 0.64 7.38 30.54
N CYS A 372 1.73 6.90 29.99
CA CYS A 372 2.13 5.50 30.02
C CYS A 372 3.62 5.36 29.68
N ASP A 373 4.25 4.35 30.22
CA ASP A 373 5.71 4.10 30.11
C ASP A 373 6.21 4.11 28.67
N ILE A 374 5.43 3.51 27.74
CA ILE A 374 5.79 3.45 26.32
C ILE A 374 5.82 4.85 25.69
N VAL A 375 4.85 5.71 26.04
CA VAL A 375 4.77 7.08 25.52
C VAL A 375 5.86 7.95 26.14
N GLU A 376 6.09 7.84 27.45
CA GLU A 376 7.13 8.59 28.15
C GLU A 376 8.51 8.23 27.61
N LYS A 377 8.80 6.93 27.47
CA LYS A 377 10.02 6.45 26.85
C LYS A 377 10.18 6.98 25.42
N ALA A 378 9.13 6.93 24.59
CA ALA A 378 9.19 7.42 23.23
C ALA A 378 9.43 8.94 23.17
N CYS A 379 8.82 9.71 24.07
CA CYS A 379 9.05 11.15 24.18
C CYS A 379 10.50 11.46 24.58
N SER A 380 11.06 10.73 25.56
CA SER A 380 12.46 10.88 25.99
C SER A 380 13.41 10.56 24.83
N GLU A 381 13.26 9.40 24.19
CA GLU A 381 14.12 8.98 23.08
C GLU A 381 14.08 9.96 21.90
N LEU A 382 12.88 10.49 21.55
CA LEU A 382 12.76 11.49 20.49
C LEU A 382 13.35 12.85 20.91
N SER A 383 13.17 13.25 22.18
CA SER A 383 13.76 14.49 22.70
C SER A 383 15.28 14.43 22.72
N GLU A 384 15.85 13.28 23.07
CA GLU A 384 17.31 13.07 23.14
C GLU A 384 17.94 13.00 21.74
N ASN A 385 17.27 12.31 20.80
CA ASN A 385 17.87 12.00 19.50
C ASN A 385 17.43 12.93 18.36
N VAL A 386 16.30 13.64 18.51
CA VAL A 386 15.78 14.55 17.48
C VAL A 386 15.76 15.98 18.02
N ASP A 387 14.70 16.36 18.71
CA ASP A 387 14.55 17.68 19.36
C ASP A 387 13.39 17.64 20.36
N GLU A 388 13.51 18.40 21.46
CA GLU A 388 12.49 18.48 22.50
C GLU A 388 11.19 19.16 22.04
N ASN A 389 11.28 20.09 21.08
CA ASN A 389 10.16 20.82 20.50
C ASN A 389 9.52 20.08 19.30
N TYR A 390 10.00 18.88 18.97
CA TYR A 390 9.48 18.13 17.84
C TYR A 390 7.98 17.86 17.99
N LEU A 391 7.18 18.28 17.02
CA LEU A 391 5.71 18.21 17.08
C LEU A 391 5.21 16.79 17.40
N VAL A 392 5.92 15.75 16.94
CA VAL A 392 5.58 14.34 17.22
C VAL A 392 5.52 14.08 18.73
N ILE A 393 6.44 14.64 19.54
CA ILE A 393 6.47 14.47 21.00
C ILE A 393 5.18 15.04 21.61
N ARG A 394 4.81 16.24 21.19
CA ARG A 394 3.57 16.87 21.65
C ARG A 394 2.32 16.05 21.26
N CYS A 395 2.31 15.48 20.06
CA CYS A 395 1.24 14.62 19.58
C CYS A 395 1.20 13.31 20.36
N LEU A 396 2.34 12.67 20.63
CA LEU A 396 2.46 11.43 21.40
C LEU A 396 1.83 11.57 22.78
N LYS A 397 2.10 12.66 23.49
CA LYS A 397 1.49 12.97 24.80
C LYS A 397 -0.03 13.06 24.76
N LYS A 398 -0.61 13.28 23.59
CA LYS A 398 -2.08 13.36 23.34
C LYS A 398 -2.66 12.09 22.72
N GLY A 399 -1.87 11.00 22.60
CA GLY A 399 -2.30 9.76 22.00
C GLY A 399 -2.41 9.80 20.47
N ILE A 400 -1.68 10.71 19.84
CA ILE A 400 -1.60 10.87 18.40
C ILE A 400 -0.20 10.54 17.93
N VAL A 401 -0.09 9.80 16.83
CA VAL A 401 1.10 9.78 15.98
C VAL A 401 0.74 10.28 14.60
N TYR A 402 1.67 10.90 13.93
CA TYR A 402 1.52 11.23 12.52
C TYR A 402 2.79 10.88 11.75
N HIS A 403 2.64 10.53 10.49
CA HIS A 403 3.78 10.36 9.60
C HIS A 403 3.42 10.64 8.15
N HIS A 404 4.42 11.04 7.38
CA HIS A 404 4.36 11.29 5.94
C HIS A 404 5.73 11.08 5.29
N GLY A 405 5.78 11.11 3.96
CA GLY A 405 6.97 10.78 3.19
C GLY A 405 8.18 11.69 3.36
N SER A 406 7.98 12.90 3.93
CA SER A 406 9.09 13.83 4.19
C SER A 406 9.80 13.57 5.54
N MET A 407 9.24 12.70 6.40
CA MET A 407 9.92 12.31 7.64
C MET A 407 11.02 11.30 7.36
N THR A 408 12.05 11.28 8.20
CA THR A 408 13.12 10.28 8.10
C THR A 408 12.57 8.87 8.34
N ASP A 409 13.06 7.90 7.59
CA ASP A 409 12.60 6.50 7.67
C ASP A 409 12.74 5.93 9.10
N ASN A 410 13.81 6.28 9.82
CA ASN A 410 14.04 5.80 11.19
C ASN A 410 12.97 6.31 12.17
N VAL A 411 12.65 7.61 12.12
CA VAL A 411 11.60 8.19 12.97
C VAL A 411 10.25 7.60 12.62
N ARG A 412 9.95 7.46 11.32
CA ARG A 412 8.69 6.87 10.85
C ARG A 412 8.51 5.45 11.38
N LEU A 413 9.48 4.57 11.17
CA LEU A 413 9.45 3.17 11.64
C LEU A 413 9.34 3.09 13.16
N TYR A 414 10.02 4.00 13.87
CA TYR A 414 9.96 4.06 15.31
C TYR A 414 8.56 4.40 15.82
N ILE A 415 7.94 5.48 15.31
CA ILE A 415 6.59 5.89 15.76
C ILE A 415 5.50 4.91 15.32
N GLU A 416 5.67 4.22 14.18
CA GLU A 416 4.79 3.11 13.77
C GLU A 416 4.87 1.96 14.79
N THR A 417 6.08 1.63 15.27
CA THR A 417 6.28 0.61 16.30
C THR A 417 5.64 1.04 17.63
N VAL A 418 5.80 2.29 18.02
CA VAL A 418 5.18 2.87 19.20
C VAL A 418 3.65 2.82 19.09
N PHE A 419 3.09 3.20 17.92
CA PHE A 419 1.65 3.09 17.67
C PHE A 419 1.15 1.65 17.79
N LYS A 420 1.88 0.69 17.23
CA LYS A 420 1.51 -0.73 17.28
C LYS A 420 1.47 -1.27 18.70
N ASN A 421 2.46 -0.92 19.52
CA ASN A 421 2.68 -1.53 20.83
C ASN A 421 1.93 -0.82 21.98
N SER A 422 1.61 0.46 21.84
CA SER A 422 0.89 1.22 22.88
C SER A 422 -0.62 1.16 22.68
N ARG A 423 -1.36 0.73 23.69
CA ARG A 423 -2.85 0.77 23.68
C ARG A 423 -3.41 2.19 23.84
N ASN A 424 -2.62 3.10 24.39
CA ASN A 424 -3.06 4.46 24.71
C ASN A 424 -2.98 5.41 23.50
N ILE A 425 -2.17 5.09 22.50
CA ILE A 425 -2.10 5.87 21.26
C ILE A 425 -3.23 5.42 20.35
N LYS A 426 -4.23 6.29 20.19
CA LYS A 426 -5.48 5.99 19.47
C LYS A 426 -5.47 6.41 18.01
N TYR A 427 -4.73 7.47 17.66
CA TYR A 427 -4.84 8.12 16.37
C TYR A 427 -3.53 8.05 15.59
N LEU A 428 -3.61 7.62 14.34
CA LEU A 428 -2.55 7.70 13.35
C LEU A 428 -3.01 8.63 12.22
N ILE A 429 -2.36 9.78 12.07
CA ILE A 429 -2.63 10.73 11.00
C ILE A 429 -1.58 10.51 9.92
N THR A 430 -2.01 10.24 8.68
CA THR A 430 -1.08 9.81 7.64
C THR A 430 -1.55 10.18 6.24
N ASN A 431 -0.65 10.08 5.27
CA ASN A 431 -0.94 10.29 3.86
C ASN A 431 -0.74 9.01 3.02
N SER A 432 -0.48 9.18 1.74
CA SER A 432 -0.32 8.05 0.79
C SER A 432 0.83 7.09 1.13
N THR A 433 1.74 7.44 2.03
CA THR A 433 2.79 6.52 2.51
C THR A 433 2.21 5.28 3.19
N LEU A 434 1.02 5.41 3.78
CA LEU A 434 0.30 4.26 4.34
C LEU A 434 -0.13 3.26 3.25
N LEU A 435 -0.39 3.72 2.02
CA LEU A 435 -0.74 2.84 0.90
C LEU A 435 0.38 1.85 0.55
N GLU A 436 1.61 2.13 0.97
CA GLU A 436 2.81 1.40 0.60
C GLU A 436 3.20 0.24 1.53
N GLY A 437 2.25 -0.38 2.24
CA GLY A 437 2.50 -1.70 2.82
C GLY A 437 2.63 -1.80 4.35
N VAL A 438 2.45 -0.73 5.11
CA VAL A 438 2.62 -0.76 6.58
C VAL A 438 1.57 -1.64 7.27
N ASN A 439 2.02 -2.54 8.16
CA ASN A 439 1.15 -3.43 8.92
C ASN A 439 0.86 -2.87 10.32
N LEU A 440 -0.28 -2.18 10.46
CA LEU A 440 -0.71 -1.57 11.73
C LEU A 440 -2.11 -2.07 12.13
N PRO A 441 -2.36 -2.28 13.43
CA PRO A 441 -3.68 -2.66 13.92
C PRO A 441 -4.62 -1.44 13.86
N VAL A 442 -5.56 -1.43 12.94
CA VAL A 442 -6.47 -0.31 12.72
C VAL A 442 -7.90 -0.79 12.67
N GLU A 443 -8.80 -0.10 13.35
CA GLU A 443 -10.22 -0.46 13.47
C GLU A 443 -11.13 0.49 12.68
N ARG A 444 -10.70 1.75 12.44
CA ARG A 444 -11.48 2.78 11.72
C ARG A 444 -10.63 3.64 10.81
N LEU A 445 -11.30 4.15 9.76
CA LEU A 445 -10.70 5.06 8.80
C LEU A 445 -11.55 6.32 8.65
N PHE A 446 -10.91 7.47 8.81
CA PHE A 446 -11.45 8.78 8.49
C PHE A 446 -10.68 9.34 7.29
N ILE A 447 -11.38 9.78 6.25
CA ILE A 447 -10.80 10.38 5.05
C ILE A 447 -11.22 11.85 5.00
N LEU A 448 -10.29 12.77 5.23
CA LEU A 448 -10.51 14.21 5.18
C LEU A 448 -10.12 14.81 3.81
N GLU A 449 -9.21 14.15 3.10
CA GLU A 449 -8.86 14.49 1.73
C GLU A 449 -8.97 13.26 0.83
N ASN A 450 -9.79 13.32 -0.20
CA ASN A 450 -10.04 12.21 -1.14
C ASN A 450 -9.06 12.17 -2.32
N LYS A 451 -7.81 12.61 -2.12
CA LYS A 451 -6.80 12.75 -3.18
C LYS A 451 -5.53 11.95 -2.90
N LYS A 452 -4.81 11.63 -3.97
CA LYS A 452 -3.39 11.24 -3.97
C LYS A 452 -2.66 12.13 -4.99
N GLY A 453 -1.77 13.00 -4.52
CA GLY A 453 -1.20 14.06 -5.35
C GLY A 453 -2.29 15.02 -5.87
N ARG A 454 -2.34 15.24 -7.17
CA ARG A 454 -3.31 16.13 -7.80
C ARG A 454 -4.63 15.45 -8.20
N LYS A 455 -4.69 14.13 -8.20
CA LYS A 455 -5.86 13.32 -8.65
C LYS A 455 -6.66 12.80 -7.46
N SER A 456 -7.96 12.60 -7.65
CA SER A 456 -8.79 11.88 -6.67
C SER A 456 -8.32 10.42 -6.55
N LEU A 457 -8.45 9.86 -5.34
CA LEU A 457 -8.21 8.43 -5.12
C LEU A 457 -9.02 7.61 -6.13
N ASN A 458 -8.36 6.66 -6.76
CA ASN A 458 -9.04 5.68 -7.59
C ASN A 458 -9.56 4.50 -6.74
N HIS A 459 -10.30 3.60 -7.35
CA HIS A 459 -10.86 2.43 -6.68
C HIS A 459 -9.80 1.54 -6.00
N SER A 460 -8.70 1.28 -6.69
CA SER A 460 -7.60 0.47 -6.17
C SER A 460 -6.97 1.10 -4.93
N GLN A 461 -6.69 2.39 -4.98
CA GLN A 461 -6.13 3.16 -3.87
C GLN A 461 -7.08 3.22 -2.68
N PHE A 462 -8.38 3.44 -2.93
CA PHE A 462 -9.42 3.43 -1.90
C PHE A 462 -9.51 2.05 -1.23
N ASN A 463 -9.60 0.97 -2.01
CA ASN A 463 -9.67 -0.39 -1.47
C ASN A 463 -8.39 -0.78 -0.73
N ASN A 464 -7.24 -0.26 -1.14
CA ASN A 464 -5.98 -0.46 -0.43
C ASN A 464 -6.00 0.20 0.96
N LEU A 465 -6.58 1.41 1.09
CA LEU A 465 -6.82 2.04 2.39
C LEU A 465 -7.82 1.24 3.24
N VAL A 466 -8.95 0.86 2.67
CA VAL A 466 -9.99 0.06 3.34
C VAL A 466 -9.44 -1.29 3.79
N GLY A 467 -8.60 -1.91 2.98
CA GLY A 467 -7.95 -3.18 3.30
C GLY A 467 -7.01 -3.11 4.51
N ARG A 468 -6.59 -1.91 4.93
CA ARG A 468 -5.77 -1.72 6.14
C ARG A 468 -6.55 -1.82 7.43
N ILE A 469 -7.89 -1.69 7.37
CA ILE A 469 -8.76 -1.74 8.55
C ILE A 469 -9.10 -3.19 8.87
N ASN A 470 -9.04 -3.55 10.14
CA ASN A 470 -9.42 -4.88 10.62
C ASN A 470 -8.80 -5.98 9.75
N ARG A 471 -7.48 -6.07 9.75
CA ARG A 471 -6.78 -7.12 9.00
C ARG A 471 -7.13 -8.50 9.55
N PHE A 472 -7.02 -9.52 8.72
CA PHE A 472 -7.31 -10.90 9.10
C PHE A 472 -6.61 -11.31 10.39
N GLY A 473 -5.31 -11.06 10.51
CA GLY A 473 -4.55 -11.35 11.73
C GLY A 473 -4.92 -10.50 12.95
N ASP A 474 -5.67 -9.39 12.76
CA ASP A 474 -6.19 -8.57 13.86
C ASP A 474 -7.62 -8.96 14.27
N ILE A 475 -8.35 -9.65 13.37
CA ILE A 475 -9.71 -10.14 13.63
C ILE A 475 -9.65 -11.51 14.30
N PHE A 476 -8.89 -12.43 13.72
CA PHE A 476 -8.82 -13.83 14.15
C PHE A 476 -7.56 -14.02 15.00
N ILE A 477 -7.63 -13.60 16.25
CA ILE A 477 -6.57 -13.81 17.25
C ILE A 477 -6.94 -15.07 18.02
N ASP A 478 -6.04 -16.04 18.09
CA ASP A 478 -6.25 -17.28 18.81
C ASP A 478 -6.79 -17.03 20.23
N ASN A 479 -7.78 -17.82 20.61
CA ASN A 479 -8.45 -17.79 21.91
C ASN A 479 -9.16 -16.47 22.28
N LYS A 480 -9.52 -15.64 21.28
CA LYS A 480 -10.34 -14.45 21.52
C LYS A 480 -11.59 -14.44 20.66
N PRO A 481 -12.76 -14.10 21.25
CA PRO A 481 -14.00 -13.98 20.48
C PRO A 481 -13.87 -12.88 19.42
N ILE A 482 -14.43 -13.16 18.24
CA ILE A 482 -14.52 -12.14 17.17
C ILE A 482 -15.40 -11.00 17.65
N GLU A 483 -14.85 -9.80 17.64
CA GLU A 483 -15.67 -8.59 17.74
C GLU A 483 -16.43 -8.41 16.42
N MET A 484 -17.74 -8.68 16.40
CA MET A 484 -18.60 -8.60 15.19
C MET A 484 -18.46 -7.26 14.45
N GLY A 485 -18.14 -6.17 15.15
CA GLY A 485 -17.85 -4.87 14.54
C GLY A 485 -16.65 -4.88 13.60
N LYS A 486 -15.70 -5.78 13.79
CA LYS A 486 -14.51 -5.90 12.94
C LYS A 486 -14.82 -6.52 11.57
N LEU A 487 -15.88 -7.34 11.47
CA LEU A 487 -16.37 -7.87 10.20
C LEU A 487 -17.18 -6.82 9.41
N LEU A 488 -17.59 -5.74 10.07
CA LEU A 488 -18.33 -4.62 9.48
C LEU A 488 -17.56 -3.30 9.68
N PRO A 489 -16.36 -3.16 9.07
CA PRO A 489 -15.53 -1.97 9.23
C PRO A 489 -16.27 -0.71 8.78
N GLN A 490 -16.09 0.38 9.54
CA GLN A 490 -16.75 1.65 9.24
C GLN A 490 -15.72 2.65 8.68
N ILE A 491 -16.09 3.25 7.57
CA ILE A 491 -15.30 4.24 6.85
C ILE A 491 -16.05 5.56 6.88
N PHE A 492 -15.40 6.61 7.33
CA PHE A 492 -15.95 7.94 7.44
C PHE A 492 -15.28 8.88 6.46
N ILE A 493 -16.03 9.39 5.49
CA ILE A 493 -15.57 10.44 4.60
C ILE A 493 -16.08 11.74 5.18
N VAL A 494 -15.15 12.60 5.57
CA VAL A 494 -15.43 13.83 6.33
C VAL A 494 -15.07 15.03 5.46
N GLY A 495 -16.11 15.71 4.94
CA GLY A 495 -15.96 16.93 4.16
C GLY A 495 -15.85 18.15 5.07
N THR A 496 -14.83 18.99 4.86
CA THR A 496 -14.64 20.26 5.57
C THR A 496 -14.21 21.35 4.59
N ASP A 497 -14.59 22.60 4.82
CA ASP A 497 -14.14 23.72 3.98
C ASP A 497 -12.61 23.89 4.02
N LEU A 498 -11.99 23.56 5.16
CA LEU A 498 -10.56 23.74 5.39
C LEU A 498 -9.70 22.72 4.60
N TYR A 499 -10.08 21.45 4.61
CA TYR A 499 -9.25 20.36 4.06
C TYR A 499 -9.75 19.85 2.71
N SER A 500 -11.05 19.78 2.50
CA SER A 500 -11.62 19.15 1.31
C SER A 500 -11.78 20.11 0.14
N GLY A 501 -11.81 21.41 0.40
CA GLY A 501 -12.12 22.45 -0.60
C GLY A 501 -13.60 22.47 -1.02
N LYS A 502 -13.99 23.51 -1.78
CA LYS A 502 -15.41 23.76 -2.13
C LYS A 502 -15.94 22.88 -3.26
N LYS A 503 -15.09 22.45 -4.19
CA LYS A 503 -15.51 21.78 -5.46
C LYS A 503 -15.70 20.25 -5.43
N PRO A 504 -15.03 19.43 -4.57
CA PRO A 504 -15.15 17.98 -4.67
C PRO A 504 -16.58 17.48 -4.42
N ASN A 505 -17.11 16.67 -5.35
CA ASN A 505 -18.36 15.96 -5.16
C ASN A 505 -18.08 14.62 -4.46
N PHE A 506 -18.30 14.55 -3.16
CA PHE A 506 -18.09 13.33 -2.39
C PHE A 506 -19.08 12.23 -2.71
N VAL A 507 -20.31 12.57 -3.11
CA VAL A 507 -21.33 11.59 -3.50
C VAL A 507 -20.85 10.81 -4.72
N ASP A 508 -20.41 11.51 -5.77
CA ASP A 508 -19.89 10.87 -6.98
C ASP A 508 -18.58 10.14 -6.73
N PHE A 509 -17.70 10.71 -5.88
CA PHE A 509 -16.46 10.06 -5.46
C PHE A 509 -16.75 8.70 -4.81
N ILE A 510 -17.62 8.66 -3.80
CA ILE A 510 -17.96 7.43 -3.08
C ILE A 510 -18.56 6.40 -4.02
N LYS A 511 -19.53 6.79 -4.86
CA LYS A 511 -20.11 5.89 -5.87
C LYS A 511 -19.03 5.30 -6.79
N LYS A 512 -18.12 6.16 -7.29
CA LYS A 512 -17.06 5.73 -8.20
C LYS A 512 -16.10 4.73 -7.58
N VAL A 513 -15.71 4.91 -6.30
CA VAL A 513 -14.68 4.08 -5.67
C VAL A 513 -15.20 2.85 -4.97
N SER A 514 -16.46 2.80 -4.56
CA SER A 514 -17.00 1.74 -3.70
C SER A 514 -18.12 0.91 -4.31
N LYS A 515 -18.71 1.29 -5.45
CA LYS A 515 -19.79 0.53 -6.09
C LYS A 515 -19.32 -0.88 -6.44
N VAL A 516 -20.08 -1.89 -6.01
CA VAL A 516 -19.68 -3.32 -6.07
C VAL A 516 -19.86 -3.92 -7.45
N ASP A 517 -20.95 -3.58 -8.16
CA ASP A 517 -21.38 -4.19 -9.42
C ASP A 517 -20.83 -3.51 -10.68
N SER A 518 -19.85 -2.65 -10.56
CA SER A 518 -19.21 -2.04 -11.73
C SER A 518 -18.29 -3.07 -12.42
N LYS A 519 -18.64 -3.49 -13.63
CA LYS A 519 -17.71 -4.21 -14.51
C LYS A 519 -16.50 -3.31 -14.76
N ARG A 520 -15.37 -3.67 -14.22
CA ARG A 520 -14.12 -2.95 -14.41
C ARG A 520 -13.17 -3.88 -15.12
N ASN A 521 -12.74 -3.47 -16.30
CA ASN A 521 -11.65 -4.15 -17.00
C ASN A 521 -10.32 -3.63 -16.45
N ASP A 522 -9.31 -4.47 -16.43
CA ASP A 522 -7.96 -4.05 -16.16
C ASP A 522 -7.54 -3.05 -17.24
N GLN A 523 -7.02 -1.90 -16.82
CA GLN A 523 -6.46 -0.93 -17.77
C GLN A 523 -5.01 -1.29 -18.03
N VAL A 524 -4.76 -1.96 -19.15
CA VAL A 524 -3.42 -2.36 -19.58
C VAL A 524 -2.88 -1.26 -20.49
N ASN A 525 -1.99 -0.43 -19.93
CA ASN A 525 -1.44 0.72 -20.64
C ASN A 525 0.06 0.58 -20.95
N ASN A 526 0.75 -0.37 -20.33
CA ASN A 526 2.19 -0.58 -20.53
C ASN A 526 2.44 -1.20 -21.91
N VAL A 527 3.17 -0.49 -22.76
CA VAL A 527 3.46 -0.88 -24.14
C VAL A 527 4.19 -2.22 -24.30
N LEU A 528 4.86 -2.69 -23.27
CA LEU A 528 5.56 -3.98 -23.26
C LEU A 528 4.66 -5.18 -22.99
N LEU A 529 3.43 -4.96 -22.56
CA LEU A 529 2.46 -6.04 -22.28
C LEU A 529 1.69 -6.45 -23.53
N LYS A 530 1.36 -7.75 -23.63
CA LYS A 530 0.76 -8.36 -24.80
C LYS A 530 -0.60 -7.74 -25.16
N GLU A 531 -1.42 -7.45 -24.16
CA GLU A 531 -2.77 -6.90 -24.33
C GLU A 531 -2.81 -5.40 -24.69
N THR A 532 -1.68 -4.69 -24.66
CA THR A 532 -1.63 -3.28 -25.08
C THR A 532 -1.56 -3.20 -26.58
N GLU A 533 -2.55 -2.61 -27.24
CA GLU A 533 -2.51 -2.33 -28.67
C GLU A 533 -1.46 -1.26 -28.98
N ILE A 534 -0.63 -1.53 -30.01
CA ILE A 534 0.33 -0.56 -30.52
C ILE A 534 -0.33 0.24 -31.62
N ASN A 535 -0.32 1.56 -31.48
CA ASN A 535 -0.89 2.52 -32.40
C ASN A 535 0.07 3.70 -32.64
N GLU A 536 -0.30 4.64 -33.50
CA GLU A 536 0.54 5.80 -33.87
C GLU A 536 0.98 6.66 -32.66
N TYR A 537 0.20 6.65 -31.54
CA TYR A 537 0.49 7.45 -30.36
C TYR A 537 1.48 6.80 -29.40
N ASN A 538 1.68 5.48 -29.47
CA ASN A 538 2.54 4.76 -28.53
C ASN A 538 3.62 3.89 -29.19
N ILE A 539 3.71 3.88 -30.54
CA ILE A 539 4.70 3.08 -31.29
C ILE A 539 6.13 3.51 -30.98
N GLU A 540 6.37 4.81 -30.87
CA GLU A 540 7.68 5.36 -30.53
C GLU A 540 8.09 4.93 -29.12
N ASP A 541 7.17 5.01 -28.18
CA ASP A 541 7.38 4.58 -26.80
C ASP A 541 7.65 3.05 -26.70
N PHE A 542 6.98 2.26 -27.53
CA PHE A 542 7.22 0.83 -27.65
C PHE A 542 8.61 0.54 -28.20
N ASN A 543 8.98 1.16 -29.32
CA ASN A 543 10.28 0.97 -29.95
C ASN A 543 11.42 1.36 -29.00
N ASN A 544 11.34 2.54 -28.38
CA ASN A 544 12.31 2.98 -27.37
C ASN A 544 12.43 2.01 -26.19
N SER A 545 11.31 1.43 -25.74
CA SER A 545 11.31 0.46 -24.65
C SER A 545 11.93 -0.89 -25.06
N MET A 546 11.77 -1.29 -26.31
CA MET A 546 12.36 -2.51 -26.87
C MET A 546 13.86 -2.35 -27.11
N ASP A 547 14.27 -1.24 -27.71
CA ASP A 547 15.68 -0.92 -27.94
C ASP A 547 16.46 -0.83 -26.64
N ASN A 548 15.85 -0.22 -25.60
CA ASN A 548 16.40 -0.22 -24.23
C ASN A 548 16.61 -1.64 -23.67
N LEU A 549 15.69 -2.56 -23.93
CA LEU A 549 15.81 -3.93 -23.44
C LEU A 549 17.01 -4.66 -24.11
N GLU A 550 17.11 -4.57 -25.43
CA GLU A 550 18.18 -5.21 -26.20
C GLU A 550 19.54 -4.60 -25.86
N ASN A 551 19.63 -3.29 -25.78
CA ASN A 551 20.83 -2.56 -25.45
C ASN A 551 21.35 -2.83 -24.04
N LEU A 552 20.46 -2.92 -23.04
CA LEU A 552 20.83 -3.25 -21.66
C LEU A 552 21.48 -4.64 -21.54
N GLU A 553 21.05 -5.63 -22.32
CA GLU A 553 21.69 -6.96 -22.33
C GLU A 553 23.03 -6.96 -23.07
N GLN A 554 23.17 -6.15 -24.09
CA GLN A 554 24.46 -5.96 -24.80
C GLN A 554 25.44 -5.10 -23.99
N GLY A 555 25.01 -4.45 -22.94
CA GLY A 555 25.79 -3.49 -22.16
C GLY A 555 25.85 -2.10 -22.79
N ILE A 556 24.98 -1.86 -23.75
CA ILE A 556 24.76 -0.55 -24.38
C ILE A 556 23.68 0.16 -23.58
N VAL A 557 23.94 1.34 -23.09
CA VAL A 557 22.98 2.14 -22.32
C VAL A 557 22.38 3.20 -23.22
N GLN A 558 21.05 3.13 -23.39
CA GLN A 558 20.29 4.10 -24.16
C GLN A 558 19.56 5.06 -23.22
N GLY A 559 19.60 6.35 -23.54
CA GLY A 559 18.91 7.40 -22.78
C GLY A 559 17.38 7.33 -22.86
N TYR A 560 16.70 8.10 -22.02
CA TYR A 560 15.22 8.15 -21.97
C TYR A 560 14.59 8.65 -23.29
N ASN A 561 15.36 9.33 -24.13
CA ASN A 561 14.92 9.87 -25.42
C ASN A 561 15.39 9.03 -26.61
N GLY A 562 15.88 7.81 -26.40
CA GLY A 562 16.39 6.95 -27.47
C GLY A 562 17.84 7.23 -27.88
N GLU A 563 18.53 8.13 -27.20
CA GLU A 563 19.95 8.49 -27.49
C GLU A 563 20.88 7.48 -26.82
N TYR A 564 21.97 7.13 -27.50
CA TYR A 564 22.99 6.20 -27.01
C TYR A 564 23.97 6.92 -26.08
N VAL A 565 24.36 6.25 -25.01
CA VAL A 565 25.37 6.72 -24.06
C VAL A 565 26.65 5.92 -24.32
N GLU A 566 27.73 6.58 -24.71
CA GLU A 566 28.96 5.94 -25.14
C GLU A 566 30.04 5.89 -24.06
N THR A 567 30.10 6.93 -23.21
CA THR A 567 31.15 7.05 -22.21
C THR A 567 30.89 6.20 -20.97
N GLU A 568 31.96 5.79 -20.27
CA GLU A 568 31.84 5.04 -18.99
C GLU A 568 31.15 5.88 -17.91
N ILE A 569 31.43 7.19 -17.87
CA ILE A 569 30.75 8.09 -16.90
C ILE A 569 29.29 8.27 -17.26
N GLY A 570 28.96 8.42 -18.55
CA GLY A 570 27.57 8.49 -18.99
C GLY A 570 26.78 7.24 -18.62
N LYS A 571 27.35 6.06 -18.81
CA LYS A 571 26.75 4.77 -18.37
C LYS A 571 26.52 4.73 -16.85
N ILE A 572 27.50 5.17 -16.07
CA ILE A 572 27.36 5.23 -14.59
C ILE A 572 26.23 6.20 -14.17
N LEU A 573 26.15 7.37 -14.80
CA LEU A 573 25.10 8.34 -14.50
C LEU A 573 23.72 7.77 -14.83
N TYR A 574 23.57 7.14 -15.99
CA TYR A 574 22.34 6.55 -16.43
C TYR A 574 21.91 5.37 -15.53
N GLU A 575 22.84 4.45 -15.20
CA GLU A 575 22.59 3.32 -14.29
C GLU A 575 22.16 3.77 -12.88
N ASN A 576 22.53 4.97 -12.47
CA ASN A 576 22.14 5.56 -11.21
C ASN A 576 20.90 6.46 -11.33
N ASN A 577 20.18 6.42 -12.48
CA ASN A 577 18.94 7.18 -12.75
C ASN A 577 19.12 8.69 -12.60
N VAL A 578 20.24 9.24 -13.05
CA VAL A 578 20.44 10.68 -13.13
C VAL A 578 19.67 11.18 -14.36
N SER A 579 18.50 11.78 -14.12
CA SER A 579 17.58 12.27 -15.15
C SER A 579 17.52 13.81 -15.23
N GLU A 580 18.21 14.49 -14.31
CA GLU A 580 18.18 15.94 -14.17
C GLU A 580 19.03 16.68 -15.19
N ILE A 581 19.92 15.96 -15.85
CA ILE A 581 20.76 16.47 -16.94
C ILE A 581 20.56 15.61 -18.19
N ASN A 582 20.73 16.21 -19.36
CA ASN A 582 20.83 15.44 -20.60
C ASN A 582 22.21 14.79 -20.68
N ILE A 583 22.31 13.52 -20.28
CA ILE A 583 23.59 12.80 -20.20
C ILE A 583 24.25 12.75 -21.56
N HIS A 584 23.50 12.43 -22.62
CA HIS A 584 24.03 12.31 -23.97
C HIS A 584 24.68 13.63 -24.48
N GLU A 585 24.06 14.78 -24.22
CA GLU A 585 24.64 16.09 -24.63
C GLU A 585 25.92 16.42 -23.86
N HIS A 586 26.12 15.89 -22.65
CA HIS A 586 27.20 16.34 -21.77
C HIS A 586 28.18 15.26 -21.33
N GLU A 587 27.99 14.02 -21.71
CA GLU A 587 28.77 12.88 -21.18
C GLU A 587 30.27 12.99 -21.47
N TYR A 588 30.65 13.39 -22.67
CA TYR A 588 32.06 13.58 -23.04
C TYR A 588 32.75 14.70 -22.29
N GLU A 589 32.03 15.82 -22.08
CA GLU A 589 32.54 16.93 -21.28
C GLU A 589 32.74 16.56 -19.83
N ILE A 590 31.74 15.87 -19.26
CA ILE A 590 31.79 15.38 -17.88
C ILE A 590 32.95 14.39 -17.71
N GLU A 591 33.08 13.44 -18.62
CA GLU A 591 34.17 12.45 -18.58
C GLU A 591 35.54 13.11 -18.67
N LYS A 592 35.72 14.07 -19.59
CA LYS A 592 36.95 14.84 -19.73
C LYS A 592 37.29 15.58 -18.43
N GLN A 593 36.35 16.24 -17.81
CA GLN A 593 36.54 16.96 -16.55
C GLN A 593 36.88 16.01 -15.40
N ILE A 594 36.19 14.88 -15.27
CA ILE A 594 36.48 13.87 -14.24
C ILE A 594 37.87 13.25 -14.44
N ASN A 595 38.24 12.93 -15.68
CA ASN A 595 39.57 12.41 -15.99
C ASN A 595 40.68 13.43 -15.71
N HIS A 596 40.44 14.72 -15.95
CA HIS A 596 41.36 15.78 -15.55
C HIS A 596 41.59 15.79 -14.03
N TYR A 597 40.55 15.72 -13.23
CA TYR A 597 40.65 15.60 -11.76
C TYR A 597 41.38 14.34 -11.33
N ARG A 598 41.16 13.21 -11.99
CA ARG A 598 41.86 11.96 -11.67
C ARG A 598 43.36 12.06 -11.96
N HIS A 599 43.75 12.77 -13.00
CA HIS A 599 45.17 12.93 -13.38
C HIS A 599 45.91 13.98 -12.52
N SER A 600 45.17 14.95 -11.96
CA SER A 600 45.81 15.95 -11.08
C SER A 600 46.23 15.36 -9.73
N ASN A 601 45.80 14.14 -9.38
CA ASN A 601 46.01 13.49 -8.09
C ASN A 601 45.58 14.37 -6.87
N GLU A 602 44.76 15.37 -7.10
CA GLU A 602 44.23 16.21 -6.04
C GLU A 602 43.18 15.44 -5.21
N LEU A 603 43.48 15.21 -3.94
CA LEU A 603 42.51 14.63 -3.04
C LEU A 603 41.45 15.67 -2.68
N ILE A 604 40.19 15.30 -2.78
CA ILE A 604 39.09 16.13 -2.31
C ILE A 604 39.05 16.02 -0.77
N THR A 605 39.63 17.01 -0.11
CA THR A 605 39.76 17.05 1.37
C THR A 605 38.74 17.95 2.05
N ASP A 606 38.07 18.80 1.27
CA ASP A 606 37.12 19.80 1.76
C ASP A 606 35.73 19.59 1.15
N GLU A 607 34.70 19.68 1.97
CA GLU A 607 33.30 19.52 1.56
C GLU A 607 32.83 20.58 0.57
N LYS A 608 33.38 21.81 0.68
CA LYS A 608 33.07 22.91 -0.27
C LYS A 608 33.60 22.61 -1.65
N ILE A 609 34.85 22.11 -1.73
CA ILE A 609 35.46 21.70 -2.99
C ILE A 609 34.62 20.61 -3.66
N LEU A 610 34.15 19.61 -2.89
CA LEU A 610 33.30 18.56 -3.41
C LEU A 610 31.97 19.11 -3.96
N ILE A 611 31.30 19.99 -3.21
CA ILE A 611 30.02 20.57 -3.65
C ILE A 611 30.21 21.47 -4.88
N GLN A 612 31.30 22.25 -4.94
CA GLN A 612 31.66 23.05 -6.12
C GLN A 612 31.95 22.16 -7.33
N LEU A 613 32.67 21.08 -7.14
CA LEU A 613 32.96 20.12 -8.20
C LEU A 613 31.66 19.50 -8.76
N ILE A 614 30.74 19.06 -7.87
CA ILE A 614 29.41 18.56 -8.26
C ILE A 614 28.64 19.65 -9.04
N SER A 615 28.67 20.89 -8.56
CA SER A 615 28.01 21.99 -9.25
C SER A 615 28.57 22.21 -10.65
N ASN A 616 29.87 22.24 -10.78
CA ASN A 616 30.53 22.48 -12.07
C ASN A 616 30.33 21.30 -13.05
N LEU A 617 30.43 20.07 -12.58
CA LEU A 617 30.29 18.86 -13.42
C LEU A 617 28.84 18.64 -13.88
N PHE A 618 27.86 18.86 -13.01
CA PHE A 618 26.49 18.40 -13.24
C PHE A 618 25.48 19.54 -13.21
N ILE A 619 25.48 20.37 -12.16
CA ILE A 619 24.40 21.32 -11.90
C ILE A 619 24.37 22.45 -12.95
N ASN A 620 25.52 22.94 -13.38
CA ASN A 620 25.61 23.98 -14.39
C ASN A 620 25.10 23.55 -15.78
N LYS A 621 24.91 22.23 -15.97
CA LYS A 621 24.37 21.63 -17.20
C LYS A 621 22.83 21.45 -17.16
N ILE A 622 22.19 21.75 -16.05
CA ILE A 622 20.72 21.73 -15.93
C ILE A 622 20.17 22.96 -16.67
N LYS A 623 19.27 22.75 -17.64
CA LYS A 623 18.65 23.82 -18.44
C LYS A 623 17.83 24.77 -17.55
N ASP A 624 17.95 26.08 -17.78
CA ASP A 624 17.31 27.14 -16.97
C ASP A 624 15.76 27.18 -17.07
N GLY A 625 15.16 26.36 -17.90
CA GLY A 625 13.69 26.23 -18.06
C GLY A 625 13.01 25.34 -17.03
N ASP A 626 13.76 24.54 -16.31
CA ASP A 626 13.20 23.57 -15.33
C ASP A 626 13.03 24.24 -13.95
N LYS A 627 12.05 25.15 -13.85
CA LYS A 627 11.70 25.89 -12.61
C LYS A 627 11.42 24.98 -11.40
N TYR A 628 11.31 23.67 -11.60
CA TYR A 628 10.99 22.67 -10.57
C TYR A 628 12.16 21.76 -10.19
N ASN A 629 13.33 21.92 -10.82
CA ASN A 629 14.49 21.12 -10.45
C ASN A 629 15.16 21.68 -9.20
N GLU A 630 15.00 20.96 -8.08
CA GLU A 630 15.55 21.38 -6.78
C GLU A 630 17.08 21.46 -6.79
N LEU A 631 17.75 20.68 -7.64
CA LEU A 631 19.19 20.66 -7.77
C LEU A 631 19.73 21.95 -8.41
N SER A 632 18.93 22.65 -9.24
CA SER A 632 19.36 23.91 -9.86
C SER A 632 19.71 25.00 -8.83
N ARG A 633 19.24 24.88 -7.58
CA ARG A 633 19.63 25.75 -6.46
C ARG A 633 21.12 25.72 -6.16
N LEU A 634 21.81 24.62 -6.43
CA LEU A 634 23.26 24.49 -6.28
C LEU A 634 24.06 25.33 -7.29
N LYS A 635 23.40 26.02 -8.25
CA LYS A 635 24.02 27.12 -9.03
C LYS A 635 24.34 28.34 -8.14
N ASN A 636 23.63 28.50 -7.02
CA ASN A 636 23.85 29.59 -6.07
C ASN A 636 24.93 29.20 -5.05
N VAL A 637 25.89 30.11 -4.81
CA VAL A 637 27.01 29.89 -3.89
C VAL A 637 26.54 29.71 -2.43
N ASP A 638 25.48 30.41 -2.00
CA ASP A 638 24.93 30.26 -0.64
C ASP A 638 24.33 28.89 -0.43
N ALA A 639 23.64 28.37 -1.45
CA ALA A 639 23.16 26.98 -1.40
C ALA A 639 24.32 25.98 -1.40
N GLN A 640 25.39 26.20 -2.16
CA GLN A 640 26.59 25.36 -2.11
C GLN A 640 27.21 25.35 -0.69
N ASN A 641 27.36 26.51 -0.09
CA ASN A 641 27.89 26.63 1.27
C ASN A 641 27.00 25.91 2.30
N PHE A 642 25.68 26.02 2.15
CA PHE A 642 24.73 25.30 3.00
C PHE A 642 24.88 23.78 2.88
N TYR A 643 24.92 23.25 1.66
CA TYR A 643 25.08 21.80 1.46
C TYR A 643 26.46 21.30 1.88
N ALA A 644 27.51 22.06 1.73
CA ALA A 644 28.84 21.75 2.23
C ALA A 644 28.84 21.66 3.76
N MET A 645 28.22 22.61 4.44
CA MET A 645 28.02 22.56 5.90
C MET A 645 27.28 21.30 6.35
N PHE A 646 26.21 20.94 5.64
CA PHE A 646 25.42 19.75 5.95
C PHE A 646 26.23 18.45 5.75
N LEU A 647 27.04 18.41 4.69
CA LEU A 647 27.95 17.30 4.42
C LEU A 647 29.02 17.17 5.49
N SER A 648 29.57 18.29 5.95
CA SER A 648 30.54 18.33 7.04
C SER A 648 30.00 17.71 8.33
N TRP A 649 28.77 18.03 8.69
CA TRP A 649 28.13 17.42 9.88
C TRP A 649 28.02 15.90 9.75
N LYS A 650 27.72 15.41 8.54
CA LYS A 650 27.64 13.96 8.26
C LYS A 650 29.02 13.27 8.37
N ILE A 651 30.04 13.86 7.80
CA ILE A 651 31.41 13.32 7.80
C ILE A 651 31.94 13.26 9.25
N LYS A 652 31.65 14.29 10.05
CA LYS A 652 32.04 14.37 11.47
C LYS A 652 31.17 13.49 12.40
N ASN A 653 30.24 12.73 11.85
CA ASN A 653 29.25 11.95 12.63
C ASN A 653 28.54 12.80 13.70
N THR A 654 28.24 14.06 13.37
CA THR A 654 27.54 14.96 14.29
C THR A 654 26.19 14.34 14.69
N PRO A 655 25.85 14.32 15.98
CA PRO A 655 24.56 13.79 16.43
C PRO A 655 23.39 14.48 15.73
N PHE A 656 22.38 13.71 15.36
CA PHE A 656 21.24 14.21 14.56
C PHE A 656 20.54 15.40 15.22
N LYS A 657 20.37 15.38 16.55
CA LYS A 657 19.83 16.50 17.33
C LYS A 657 20.63 17.80 17.13
N LEU A 658 21.96 17.69 17.13
CA LEU A 658 22.83 18.85 16.94
C LEU A 658 22.76 19.38 15.49
N ILE A 659 22.63 18.46 14.51
CA ILE A 659 22.42 18.82 13.10
C ILE A 659 21.12 19.63 12.98
N ILE A 660 20.01 19.17 13.56
CA ILE A 660 18.73 19.88 13.54
C ILE A 660 18.86 21.26 14.18
N ARG A 661 19.46 21.34 15.36
CA ARG A 661 19.64 22.62 16.07
C ARG A 661 20.48 23.60 15.26
N ASN A 662 21.60 23.16 14.72
CA ASN A 662 22.45 24.00 13.87
C ASN A 662 21.75 24.44 12.60
N PHE A 663 20.96 23.54 12.00
CA PHE A 663 20.10 23.87 10.83
C PHE A 663 19.08 24.95 11.16
N LEU A 664 18.35 24.83 12.25
CA LEU A 664 17.35 25.81 12.65
C LEU A 664 18.01 27.17 12.98
N ASN A 665 19.12 27.15 13.72
CA ASN A 665 19.88 28.36 14.05
C ASN A 665 20.40 29.07 12.79
N TYR A 666 20.85 28.33 11.78
CA TYR A 666 21.27 28.89 10.50
C TYR A 666 20.13 29.63 9.83
N TRP A 667 18.93 29.02 9.76
CA TRP A 667 17.77 29.66 9.12
C TRP A 667 17.22 30.83 9.93
N ASP A 668 17.28 30.77 11.25
CA ASP A 668 16.88 31.89 12.12
C ASP A 668 17.83 33.09 12.02
N SER A 669 19.09 32.86 11.61
CA SER A 669 20.07 33.93 11.40
C SER A 669 19.89 34.68 10.07
N ILE A 670 19.08 34.14 9.13
CA ILE A 670 18.83 34.78 7.84
C ILE A 670 17.72 35.82 7.97
N PRO A 671 17.90 37.06 7.47
CA PRO A 671 16.89 38.15 7.55
C PRO A 671 15.55 37.79 6.90
N GLU A 672 14.44 38.34 7.44
CA GLU A 672 13.06 37.98 7.06
C GLU A 672 12.67 38.24 5.60
N ASN A 673 13.40 39.05 4.88
CA ASN A 673 13.14 39.40 3.46
C ASN A 673 13.65 38.36 2.44
N THR A 674 14.31 37.31 2.88
CA THR A 674 14.69 36.18 2.04
C THR A 674 13.62 35.09 2.15
N GLU A 675 13.35 34.36 1.06
CA GLU A 675 12.31 33.31 0.92
C GLU A 675 12.34 32.21 2.02
N ARG A 676 12.28 32.62 3.29
CA ARG A 676 12.31 31.79 4.51
C ARG A 676 11.27 30.67 4.49
N ALA A 677 10.08 31.00 3.95
CA ALA A 677 8.93 30.11 3.97
C ALA A 677 9.05 28.89 3.04
N CYS A 678 9.89 28.95 2.00
CA CYS A 678 9.99 27.85 1.02
C CYS A 678 10.90 26.70 1.46
N PHE A 679 11.86 26.93 2.34
CA PHE A 679 12.85 25.92 2.73
C PHE A 679 12.44 25.07 3.93
N CYS A 680 11.87 25.66 4.97
CA CYS A 680 11.44 24.91 6.16
C CYS A 680 10.32 23.90 5.86
N GLY A 681 9.43 24.20 4.91
CA GLY A 681 8.32 23.30 4.54
C GLY A 681 8.72 22.08 3.73
N LYS A 682 9.94 22.02 3.18
CA LYS A 682 10.41 20.89 2.37
C LYS A 682 11.47 20.00 3.03
N MET A 683 12.12 20.50 4.07
CA MET A 683 13.12 19.72 4.83
C MET A 683 12.68 19.37 6.26
N GLY A 684 11.63 19.99 6.78
CA GLY A 684 11.10 19.79 8.13
C GLY A 684 9.93 18.82 8.22
N GLY A 685 9.63 18.11 7.13
CA GLY A 685 8.64 17.04 7.14
C GLY A 685 9.25 15.73 7.61
#